data_c45ebf99d804654d0016c0ccca605188
#
_entry.id   c45ebf99d804654d0016c0ccca605188
#
_cell.length_a   1.000
_cell.length_b   1.000
_cell.length_c   1.000
_cell.angle_alpha   90.00
_cell.angle_beta   90.00
_cell.angle_gamma   90.00
#
_symmetry.space_group_name_H-M   'P 1'
#
loop_
_entity.id
_entity.type
_entity.pdbx_description
1 polymer ?
#
loop_
_entity_poly.entity_id
_entity_poly.type
_entity_poly.pdbx_seq_one_letter_code
_entity_poly.pdbx_strand_id
1 'polypeptide(L)'
;MARKANPFETMYTCVRDEKRGVGVAYDRKGNYSVFIRMENPVEQFCADTRSYYDACRIFKSVIDTLGEGYSLQKQDIFCRRKYRAPLTGSEKFLSRAYMSYFEGREYMAQQTYMIITQEVKSTMYRQFDPKKWADFWTKVEKVHDILTGEKVSFSVLSEAEIRDYIMRYLALSFDDGPYSYNNFRPKDDHVEAGDKLFRVVDMVDIDEVMLPDTVKPFGMLGELPVDLFDFLSKVPGADSVVFTQSVILPNQRKEYARLTSQVNRKRSLPDPSNQLSADDIEKALSDIARNNDLLAYVNFTVLLTVRGDEQKLMRAYNYVEKNFYDRGIQVNRNSYNQIELFVCSFPGNQYKLKEYEKFLCLLDAATCFMYKEHIKTSERTPLKIYYTDRQGVPVAIDITGKEGDVKYTTNSNFFSLGPSGSGKSFHMNSVVRQLHEQDTDIVLVDTGNSYEGLCEYFGGTYITYTEEKPITMNPFFITREENNIEKQNFLKSLILLLWKGSDGDVTKTEDGIIEDVIKLYYDFYFDGFQGFSHEERTTMEELLMLDEMGRESDEMSPVEIERKEYKDKVMDKVHKLEARLEDFATTDGEKEAARNQIQRILHDNGIARAELDNPVDVRNKIVKYKVDKMEERMRALQVRELSFNSFYEFSIRYIPMLVAKEGVEFDLKNYKYLLSKFYKGGKYETTLNNSMGGSLMDASFIVFEIDAIKDDPTLFPIVTLIIMDTFIQKMRLKKNRKALIIEEAWKAIASPMMAGYILYLYKTVRKFWGIVGVVTQELNDIISNKTVKDSILNNSDVTILLDQSKFRERYDEIAALLGLTEVERQKIWTINSLDNKEGRSFFKEVYIRRGSHGDVLGVEESPESYMAYTTERMEKDALKEYVARYGGDYEQGIVHFCRDWKASCGERSKADKYAAQVNRAVRIYAERYEGEKEGRRMFIEDWKAFDGNGGKGCFPVNVAAAGKPVR
;
A
#
# COMPACT_ATOMS: atom_id res chain seq x y z
N MET A 1 32.67 12.29 63.24
CA MET A 1 31.46 11.79 62.55
C MET A 1 31.78 11.70 61.07
N ALA A 2 31.92 10.50 60.51
CA ALA A 2 32.06 10.33 59.08
C ALA A 2 30.80 10.88 58.40
N ARG A 3 30.95 11.86 57.52
CA ARG A 3 29.84 12.33 56.65
C ARG A 3 29.27 11.10 55.95
N LYS A 4 28.01 10.76 56.21
CA LYS A 4 27.33 9.75 55.38
C LYS A 4 27.42 10.21 53.92
N ALA A 5 28.09 9.44 53.12
CA ALA A 5 28.23 9.74 51.70
C ALA A 5 26.83 9.80 51.09
N ASN A 6 26.48 10.88 50.41
CA ASN A 6 25.25 10.99 49.70
C ASN A 6 25.29 9.91 48.58
N PRO A 7 24.34 8.99 48.51
CA PRO A 7 24.29 7.94 47.45
C PRO A 7 24.37 8.49 46.02
N PHE A 8 23.93 9.74 45.83
CA PHE A 8 23.97 10.42 44.54
C PHE A 8 25.27 11.24 44.29
N GLU A 9 26.26 11.24 45.29
CA GLU A 9 27.54 11.95 45.12
C GLU A 9 28.42 11.43 43.97
N THR A 10 28.07 10.34 43.34
CA THR A 10 28.80 9.75 42.21
C THR A 10 28.22 10.08 40.85
N MET A 11 27.37 11.10 40.76
CA MET A 11 26.82 11.49 39.48
C MET A 11 27.89 11.94 38.49
N TYR A 12 27.63 11.64 37.26
CA TYR A 12 28.55 11.71 36.17
C TYR A 12 28.90 13.12 35.73
N THR A 13 30.13 13.31 35.33
CA THR A 13 30.51 14.36 34.42
C THR A 13 30.45 13.78 33.03
N CYS A 14 29.63 14.35 32.17
CA CYS A 14 29.54 13.97 30.76
C CYS A 14 30.46 14.87 29.94
N VAL A 15 31.26 14.26 29.10
CA VAL A 15 32.25 14.95 28.24
C VAL A 15 32.09 14.44 26.82
N ARG A 16 32.28 15.32 25.84
CA ARG A 16 32.35 14.96 24.44
C ARG A 16 33.74 14.41 24.11
N ASP A 17 33.79 13.22 23.51
CA ASP A 17 35.05 12.79 22.83
C ASP A 17 35.11 13.49 21.48
N GLU A 18 36.03 14.46 21.35
CA GLU A 18 36.17 15.29 20.14
C GLU A 18 36.58 14.47 18.90
N LYS A 19 37.32 13.37 19.09
CA LYS A 19 37.77 12.52 18.00
C LYS A 19 36.62 11.72 17.36
N ARG A 20 35.65 11.30 18.16
CA ARG A 20 34.54 10.46 17.74
C ARG A 20 33.18 11.18 17.69
N GLY A 21 33.11 12.34 18.29
CA GLY A 21 31.85 13.14 18.32
C GLY A 21 30.78 12.60 19.26
N VAL A 22 31.10 11.62 20.10
CA VAL A 22 30.19 10.95 21.03
C VAL A 22 30.35 11.39 22.48
N GLY A 23 29.33 11.17 23.32
CA GLY A 23 29.41 11.45 24.75
C GLY A 23 30.03 10.31 25.54
N VAL A 24 30.75 10.64 26.60
CA VAL A 24 31.26 9.72 27.60
C VAL A 24 30.91 10.23 28.99
N ALA A 25 30.41 9.37 29.84
CA ALA A 25 30.09 9.70 31.22
C ALA A 25 31.18 9.16 32.15
N TYR A 26 31.61 9.98 33.13
CA TYR A 26 32.60 9.63 34.15
C TYR A 26 32.00 9.71 35.54
N ASP A 27 32.37 8.79 36.41
CA ASP A 27 32.06 8.86 37.83
C ASP A 27 33.29 9.34 38.65
N ARG A 28 33.08 9.56 39.93
CA ARG A 28 34.17 9.95 40.86
C ARG A 28 35.23 8.86 41.09
N LYS A 29 34.94 7.61 40.79
CA LYS A 29 35.89 6.51 40.89
C LYS A 29 36.76 6.41 39.64
N GLY A 30 36.45 7.17 38.59
CA GLY A 30 37.11 7.15 37.33
C GLY A 30 36.60 6.08 36.37
N ASN A 31 35.48 5.42 36.70
CA ASN A 31 34.77 4.56 35.74
C ASN A 31 34.23 5.43 34.59
N TYR A 32 34.25 4.91 33.40
CA TYR A 32 33.69 5.61 32.24
C TYR A 32 32.75 4.73 31.46
N SER A 33 31.71 5.36 30.93
CA SER A 33 30.57 4.69 30.27
C SER A 33 30.21 5.35 28.95
N VAL A 34 29.89 4.53 27.96
CA VAL A 34 29.28 4.93 26.69
C VAL A 34 27.84 4.44 26.68
N PHE A 35 26.96 5.27 26.17
CA PHE A 35 25.53 5.02 26.11
C PHE A 35 25.12 4.83 24.65
N ILE A 36 24.38 3.77 24.37
CA ILE A 36 23.86 3.40 23.07
C ILE A 36 22.34 3.33 23.17
N ARG A 37 21.62 4.11 22.40
CA ARG A 37 20.17 3.90 22.20
C ARG A 37 20.02 2.89 21.08
N MET A 38 19.18 1.88 21.27
CA MET A 38 18.97 0.83 20.28
C MET A 38 17.51 0.41 20.21
N GLU A 39 17.14 -0.22 19.12
CA GLU A 39 15.94 -1.05 19.06
C GLU A 39 16.31 -2.49 19.38
N ASN A 40 15.46 -3.17 20.13
CA ASN A 40 15.69 -4.58 20.42
C ASN A 40 15.61 -5.42 19.15
N PRO A 41 16.34 -6.55 19.04
CA PRO A 41 16.44 -7.29 17.79
C PRO A 41 15.15 -7.93 17.30
N VAL A 42 14.17 -8.22 18.18
CA VAL A 42 12.95 -8.95 17.86
C VAL A 42 11.77 -8.00 17.78
N GLU A 43 11.07 -7.97 16.65
CA GLU A 43 9.79 -7.25 16.55
C GLU A 43 8.71 -7.97 17.35
N GLN A 44 7.95 -7.25 18.16
CA GLN A 44 6.88 -7.83 18.98
C GLN A 44 5.83 -8.51 18.09
N PHE A 45 5.36 -9.69 18.50
CA PHE A 45 4.43 -10.53 17.73
C PHE A 45 4.98 -11.04 16.40
N CYS A 46 6.29 -11.20 16.27
CA CYS A 46 6.90 -11.72 15.04
C CYS A 46 6.56 -13.19 14.74
N ALA A 47 6.06 -13.96 15.71
CA ALA A 47 5.75 -15.39 15.64
C ALA A 47 6.95 -16.30 15.31
N ASP A 48 8.16 -15.76 15.25
CA ASP A 48 9.38 -16.50 14.94
C ASP A 48 10.21 -16.78 16.20
N THR A 49 10.16 -18.01 16.68
CA THR A 49 10.93 -18.45 17.85
C THR A 49 12.44 -18.34 17.64
N ARG A 50 12.92 -18.52 16.41
CA ARG A 50 14.35 -18.44 16.08
C ARG A 50 14.91 -17.04 16.31
N SER A 51 14.11 -16.01 16.05
CA SER A 51 14.53 -14.62 16.28
C SER A 51 14.92 -14.36 17.74
N TYR A 52 14.26 -15.01 18.69
CA TYR A 52 14.60 -14.90 20.11
C TYR A 52 15.95 -15.57 20.46
N TYR A 53 16.26 -16.73 19.83
CA TYR A 53 17.56 -17.39 19.99
C TYR A 53 18.68 -16.56 19.36
N ASP A 54 18.44 -16.01 18.18
CA ASP A 54 19.39 -15.13 17.50
C ASP A 54 19.66 -13.85 18.32
N ALA A 55 18.64 -13.27 18.94
CA ALA A 55 18.79 -12.14 19.87
C ALA A 55 19.67 -12.49 21.09
N CYS A 56 19.46 -13.69 21.70
CA CYS A 56 20.35 -14.16 22.78
C CYS A 56 21.80 -14.27 22.30
N ARG A 57 22.01 -14.78 21.09
CA ARG A 57 23.36 -14.90 20.51
C ARG A 57 24.02 -13.53 20.28
N ILE A 58 23.25 -12.54 19.83
CA ILE A 58 23.73 -11.16 19.68
C ILE A 58 24.21 -10.61 21.03
N PHE A 59 23.37 -10.69 22.06
CA PHE A 59 23.74 -10.21 23.40
C PHE A 59 24.92 -10.97 23.98
N LYS A 60 24.99 -12.30 23.80
CA LYS A 60 26.13 -13.13 24.21
C LYS A 60 27.42 -12.64 23.53
N SER A 61 27.38 -12.41 22.23
CA SER A 61 28.53 -11.91 21.45
C SER A 61 29.02 -10.55 21.92
N VAL A 62 28.07 -9.64 22.25
CA VAL A 62 28.41 -8.33 22.82
C VAL A 62 29.12 -8.48 24.18
N ILE A 63 28.54 -9.26 25.11
CA ILE A 63 29.08 -9.43 26.45
C ILE A 63 30.43 -10.12 26.41
N ASP A 64 30.60 -11.16 25.62
CA ASP A 64 31.86 -11.89 25.47
C ASP A 64 32.95 -10.98 24.89
N THR A 65 32.65 -10.15 23.92
CA THR A 65 33.59 -9.14 23.36
C THR A 65 34.06 -8.15 24.41
N LEU A 66 33.18 -7.74 25.34
CA LEU A 66 33.56 -6.83 26.43
C LEU A 66 34.55 -7.50 27.39
N GLY A 67 34.25 -8.70 27.83
CA GLY A 67 35.13 -9.49 28.69
C GLY A 67 35.31 -8.96 30.11
N GLU A 68 36.32 -9.46 30.83
CA GLU A 68 36.59 -9.13 32.25
C GLU A 68 36.92 -7.63 32.45
N GLY A 69 36.36 -7.03 33.49
CA GLY A 69 36.58 -5.63 33.85
C GLY A 69 35.61 -4.65 33.18
N TYR A 70 34.69 -5.18 32.43
CA TYR A 70 33.56 -4.44 31.82
C TYR A 70 32.25 -4.91 32.40
N SER A 71 31.28 -4.03 32.42
CA SER A 71 29.87 -4.36 32.73
C SER A 71 28.96 -3.80 31.68
N LEU A 72 27.96 -4.61 31.34
CA LEU A 72 26.88 -4.23 30.47
C LEU A 72 25.62 -3.99 31.30
N GLN A 73 24.98 -2.84 31.11
CA GLN A 73 23.67 -2.56 31.64
C GLN A 73 22.72 -2.25 30.50
N LYS A 74 21.65 -3.03 30.36
CA LYS A 74 20.62 -2.78 29.39
C LYS A 74 19.37 -2.32 30.13
N GLN A 75 18.71 -1.26 29.64
CA GLN A 75 17.51 -0.70 30.24
C GLN A 75 16.41 -0.60 29.19
N ASP A 76 15.34 -1.32 29.42
CA ASP A 76 14.10 -1.21 28.63
C ASP A 76 13.09 -0.38 29.41
N ILE A 77 12.71 0.74 28.86
CA ILE A 77 11.82 1.72 29.46
C ILE A 77 10.49 1.69 28.73
N PHE A 78 9.48 1.30 29.45
CA PHE A 78 8.09 1.38 29.01
C PHE A 78 7.43 2.58 29.69
N CYS A 79 6.97 3.56 28.91
CA CYS A 79 6.32 4.73 29.47
C CYS A 79 5.01 5.01 28.76
N ARG A 80 4.00 5.38 29.55
CA ARG A 80 2.69 5.77 29.03
C ARG A 80 2.80 7.14 28.39
N ARG A 81 2.45 7.21 27.11
CA ARG A 81 2.44 8.45 26.33
C ARG A 81 1.09 8.68 25.70
N LYS A 82 0.83 9.91 25.33
CA LYS A 82 -0.32 10.28 24.50
C LYS A 82 0.15 10.53 23.07
N TYR A 83 -0.51 9.89 22.13
CA TYR A 83 -0.19 10.10 20.71
C TYR A 83 -0.41 11.55 20.35
N ARG A 84 0.54 12.12 19.64
CA ARG A 84 0.45 13.45 19.06
C ARG A 84 0.50 13.31 17.55
N ALA A 85 -0.56 13.75 16.90
CA ALA A 85 -0.66 13.68 15.46
C ALA A 85 0.40 14.60 14.80
N PRO A 86 1.22 14.09 13.87
CA PRO A 86 2.24 14.87 13.19
C PRO A 86 1.63 15.76 12.10
N LEU A 87 0.69 16.66 12.47
CA LEU A 87 0.01 17.55 11.54
C LEU A 87 0.92 18.73 11.16
N THR A 88 1.09 18.95 9.87
CA THR A 88 1.84 20.09 9.29
C THR A 88 0.95 21.23 8.87
N GLY A 89 -0.38 21.00 8.82
CA GLY A 89 -1.39 21.97 8.39
C GLY A 89 -1.67 21.97 6.88
N SER A 90 -0.93 21.18 6.12
CA SER A 90 -1.10 21.02 4.67
C SER A 90 -1.87 19.75 4.27
N GLU A 91 -2.28 18.96 5.25
CA GLU A 91 -2.99 17.69 5.00
C GLU A 91 -4.37 17.95 4.40
N LYS A 92 -4.79 17.06 3.49
CA LYS A 92 -6.16 17.01 2.97
C LYS A 92 -7.14 16.65 4.10
N PHE A 93 -8.41 16.97 3.93
CA PHE A 93 -9.44 16.87 4.96
C PHE A 93 -9.49 15.47 5.62
N LEU A 94 -9.61 14.40 4.84
CA LEU A 94 -9.72 13.04 5.40
C LEU A 94 -8.44 12.59 6.10
N SER A 95 -7.26 12.93 5.58
CA SER A 95 -5.99 12.66 6.26
C SER A 95 -5.87 13.40 7.59
N ARG A 96 -6.33 14.66 7.64
CA ARG A 96 -6.36 15.44 8.88
C ARG A 96 -7.35 14.84 9.88
N ALA A 97 -8.55 14.48 9.43
CA ALA A 97 -9.56 13.83 10.27
C ALA A 97 -9.05 12.50 10.83
N TYR A 98 -8.42 11.69 9.99
CA TYR A 98 -7.78 10.43 10.39
C TYR A 98 -6.74 10.65 11.48
N MET A 99 -5.76 11.53 11.27
CA MET A 99 -4.71 11.80 12.26
C MET A 99 -5.27 12.38 13.56
N SER A 100 -6.22 13.32 13.46
CA SER A 100 -6.85 13.95 14.62
C SER A 100 -7.66 12.96 15.47
N TYR A 101 -8.20 11.90 14.85
CA TYR A 101 -8.93 10.84 15.56
C TYR A 101 -8.07 10.12 16.61
N PHE A 102 -6.78 10.03 16.36
CA PHE A 102 -5.84 9.36 17.27
C PHE A 102 -5.22 10.33 18.29
N GLU A 103 -5.44 11.66 18.17
CA GLU A 103 -4.87 12.64 19.08
C GLU A 103 -5.23 12.35 20.52
N GLY A 104 -4.23 12.35 21.41
CA GLY A 104 -4.41 12.08 22.83
C GLY A 104 -4.63 10.61 23.21
N ARG A 105 -4.63 9.68 22.26
CA ARG A 105 -4.74 8.23 22.55
C ARG A 105 -3.54 7.78 23.37
N GLU A 106 -3.83 7.12 24.50
CA GLU A 106 -2.78 6.58 25.35
C GLU A 106 -2.19 5.28 24.77
N TYR A 107 -0.87 5.18 24.82
CA TYR A 107 -0.13 4.00 24.39
C TYR A 107 1.13 3.83 25.25
N MET A 108 1.70 2.63 25.24
CA MET A 108 2.97 2.32 25.89
C MET A 108 4.11 2.51 24.89
N ALA A 109 4.89 3.56 25.07
CA ALA A 109 6.11 3.79 24.28
C ALA A 109 7.28 3.01 24.89
N GLN A 110 8.15 2.51 24.06
CA GLN A 110 9.37 1.81 24.45
C GLN A 110 10.62 2.58 24.07
N GLN A 111 11.60 2.61 24.97
CA GLN A 111 12.94 3.09 24.71
C GLN A 111 13.95 2.10 25.29
N THR A 112 14.97 1.74 24.53
CA THR A 112 16.00 0.82 25.00
C THR A 112 17.37 1.48 24.94
N TYR A 113 18.09 1.35 26.04
CA TYR A 113 19.46 1.84 26.18
C TYR A 113 20.38 0.70 26.59
N MET A 114 21.56 0.66 25.98
CA MET A 114 22.67 -0.21 26.34
C MET A 114 23.83 0.65 26.82
N ILE A 115 24.30 0.39 28.03
CA ILE A 115 25.34 1.16 28.70
C ILE A 115 26.54 0.24 28.94
N ILE A 116 27.68 0.57 28.33
CA ILE A 116 28.91 -0.15 28.44
C ILE A 116 29.81 0.63 29.40
N THR A 117 30.13 0.03 30.54
CA THR A 117 30.97 0.66 31.56
C THR A 117 32.27 -0.11 31.72
N GLN A 118 33.39 0.60 31.69
CA GLN A 118 34.68 0.04 32.14
C GLN A 118 34.93 0.42 33.59
N GLU A 119 35.14 -0.60 34.43
CA GLU A 119 35.45 -0.41 35.85
C GLU A 119 36.92 -0.17 36.03
N VAL A 120 37.26 0.90 36.76
CA VAL A 120 38.65 1.23 37.12
C VAL A 120 38.91 0.78 38.53
N LYS A 121 39.94 -0.09 38.72
CA LYS A 121 40.37 -0.49 40.07
C LYS A 121 40.88 0.74 40.81
N SER A 122 40.30 0.97 42.00
CA SER A 122 40.69 2.06 42.88
C SER A 122 42.17 1.87 43.28
N THR A 123 43.02 2.79 42.88
CA THR A 123 44.40 2.88 43.35
C THR A 123 44.58 4.16 44.16
N MET A 124 45.63 4.25 44.95
CA MET A 124 45.93 5.41 45.80
C MET A 124 46.10 6.70 44.97
N TYR A 125 46.54 6.53 43.73
CA TYR A 125 46.73 7.60 42.73
C TYR A 125 45.87 7.26 41.52
N ARG A 126 44.77 7.99 41.33
CA ARG A 126 43.91 7.84 40.17
C ARG A 126 44.54 8.48 38.94
N GLN A 127 45.30 7.70 38.18
CA GLN A 127 45.83 8.17 36.91
C GLN A 127 45.04 7.66 35.73
N PHE A 128 44.83 8.55 34.75
CA PHE A 128 44.26 8.16 33.44
C PHE A 128 45.26 7.20 32.77
N ASP A 129 44.75 6.05 32.32
CA ASP A 129 45.50 5.03 31.61
C ASP A 129 45.17 5.05 30.11
N PRO A 130 46.06 5.60 29.27
CA PRO A 130 45.80 5.68 27.83
C PRO A 130 45.64 4.32 27.14
N LYS A 131 46.23 3.26 27.69
CA LYS A 131 46.11 1.90 27.12
C LYS A 131 44.72 1.33 27.39
N LYS A 132 44.21 1.47 28.60
CA LYS A 132 42.83 1.06 28.94
C LYS A 132 41.80 1.88 28.18
N TRP A 133 42.04 3.16 27.99
CA TRP A 133 41.20 4.01 27.17
C TRP A 133 41.18 3.56 25.71
N ALA A 134 42.30 3.20 25.12
CA ALA A 134 42.39 2.68 23.77
C ALA A 134 41.69 1.30 23.66
N ASP A 135 41.90 0.40 24.64
CA ASP A 135 41.22 -0.90 24.68
C ASP A 135 39.71 -0.75 24.81
N PHE A 136 39.24 0.17 25.64
CA PHE A 136 37.80 0.47 25.77
C PHE A 136 37.17 0.81 24.42
N TRP A 137 37.81 1.75 23.70
CA TRP A 137 37.26 2.13 22.40
C TRP A 137 37.33 1.02 21.36
N THR A 138 38.38 0.23 21.36
CA THR A 138 38.48 -0.95 20.50
C THR A 138 37.31 -1.92 20.75
N LYS A 139 36.91 -2.09 22.00
CA LYS A 139 35.79 -2.94 22.38
C LYS A 139 34.46 -2.32 22.01
N VAL A 140 34.27 -1.02 22.23
CA VAL A 140 33.06 -0.29 21.81
C VAL A 140 32.90 -0.34 20.29
N GLU A 141 33.97 -0.18 19.52
CA GLU A 141 33.97 -0.29 18.06
C GLU A 141 33.58 -1.71 17.61
N LYS A 142 34.12 -2.77 18.27
CA LYS A 142 33.68 -4.14 17.98
C LYS A 142 32.21 -4.38 18.27
N VAL A 143 31.68 -3.83 19.37
CA VAL A 143 30.23 -3.90 19.67
C VAL A 143 29.43 -3.19 18.58
N HIS A 144 29.88 -2.03 18.14
CA HIS A 144 29.29 -1.31 17.01
C HIS A 144 29.24 -2.20 15.75
N ASP A 145 30.35 -2.88 15.43
CA ASP A 145 30.42 -3.77 14.26
C ASP A 145 29.49 -4.99 14.38
N ILE A 146 29.39 -5.57 15.60
CA ILE A 146 28.42 -6.67 15.86
C ILE A 146 26.99 -6.20 15.60
N LEU A 147 26.58 -5.07 16.21
CA LEU A 147 25.22 -4.55 16.05
C LEU A 147 24.90 -4.16 14.58
N THR A 148 25.89 -3.61 13.88
CA THR A 148 25.76 -3.29 12.45
C THR A 148 25.65 -4.55 11.58
N GLY A 149 26.47 -5.55 11.85
CA GLY A 149 26.45 -6.83 11.13
C GLY A 149 25.15 -7.59 11.28
N GLU A 150 24.55 -7.53 12.47
CA GLU A 150 23.24 -8.14 12.78
C GLU A 150 22.05 -7.20 12.46
N LYS A 151 22.29 -6.06 11.81
CA LYS A 151 21.29 -5.09 11.37
C LYS A 151 20.40 -4.52 12.47
N VAL A 152 20.89 -4.45 13.68
CA VAL A 152 20.22 -3.79 14.80
C VAL A 152 20.23 -2.28 14.57
N SER A 153 19.09 -1.61 14.72
CA SER A 153 19.03 -0.14 14.67
C SER A 153 19.56 0.44 15.97
N PHE A 154 20.60 1.28 15.93
CA PHE A 154 21.17 1.91 17.11
C PHE A 154 21.86 3.24 16.82
N SER A 155 22.07 4.03 17.88
CA SER A 155 22.83 5.27 17.85
C SER A 155 23.63 5.44 19.14
N VAL A 156 24.90 5.86 19.04
CA VAL A 156 25.69 6.22 20.21
C VAL A 156 25.34 7.63 20.63
N LEU A 157 25.04 7.84 21.92
CA LEU A 157 24.53 9.11 22.41
C LEU A 157 25.61 10.19 22.48
N SER A 158 25.21 11.41 22.17
CA SER A 158 25.97 12.63 22.41
C SER A 158 25.96 13.00 23.91
N GLU A 159 26.85 13.93 24.31
CA GLU A 159 26.92 14.45 25.68
C GLU A 159 25.54 14.99 26.15
N ALA A 160 24.85 15.74 25.30
CA ALA A 160 23.55 16.34 25.64
C ALA A 160 22.47 15.27 25.85
N GLU A 161 22.42 14.25 25.00
CA GLU A 161 21.47 13.13 25.12
C GLU A 161 21.74 12.28 26.37
N ILE A 162 23.00 12.03 26.72
CA ILE A 162 23.36 11.33 27.97
C ILE A 162 22.87 12.14 29.17
N ARG A 163 23.10 13.45 29.17
CA ARG A 163 22.62 14.33 30.25
C ARG A 163 21.11 14.31 30.39
N ASP A 164 20.39 14.45 29.28
CA ASP A 164 18.92 14.42 29.28
C ASP A 164 18.41 13.08 29.83
N TYR A 165 18.99 11.96 29.37
CA TYR A 165 18.62 10.64 29.84
C TYR A 165 18.83 10.45 31.36
N ILE A 166 20.01 10.82 31.86
CA ILE A 166 20.33 10.76 33.28
C ILE A 166 19.39 11.63 34.10
N MET A 167 19.08 12.83 33.62
CA MET A 167 18.21 13.78 34.28
C MET A 167 16.75 13.29 34.30
N ARG A 168 16.28 12.70 33.21
CA ARG A 168 14.95 12.07 33.14
C ARG A 168 14.83 10.86 34.06
N TYR A 169 15.88 10.08 34.18
CA TYR A 169 15.92 8.95 35.10
C TYR A 169 15.77 9.41 36.55
N LEU A 170 16.50 10.46 36.97
CA LEU A 170 16.37 11.06 38.28
C LEU A 170 14.99 11.68 38.54
N ALA A 171 14.42 12.30 37.54
CA ALA A 171 13.12 12.92 37.60
C ALA A 171 11.96 11.90 37.50
N LEU A 172 12.28 10.62 37.24
CA LEU A 172 11.27 9.56 36.97
C LEU A 172 10.27 9.98 35.90
N SER A 173 10.78 10.61 34.79
CA SER A 173 9.97 11.21 33.74
C SER A 173 10.51 10.83 32.37
N PHE A 174 9.94 9.79 31.78
CA PHE A 174 10.39 9.22 30.51
C PHE A 174 9.45 9.60 29.35
N ASP A 175 8.45 10.43 29.62
CA ASP A 175 7.64 11.09 28.61
C ASP A 175 8.43 12.24 27.95
N ASP A 176 7.96 12.76 26.79
CA ASP A 176 8.61 13.86 26.09
C ASP A 176 8.32 15.25 26.73
N GLY A 177 7.61 15.25 27.87
CA GLY A 177 7.25 16.46 28.59
C GLY A 177 8.37 17.08 29.43
N PRO A 178 8.13 18.26 30.00
CA PRO A 178 9.06 18.87 30.95
C PRO A 178 9.11 18.05 32.24
N TYR A 179 10.28 18.00 32.85
CA TYR A 179 10.49 17.25 34.09
C TYR A 179 10.96 18.17 35.23
N SER A 180 10.66 17.77 36.46
CA SER A 180 11.09 18.44 37.68
C SER A 180 11.71 17.46 38.66
N TYR A 181 12.64 17.94 39.45
CA TYR A 181 13.28 17.15 40.50
C TYR A 181 12.56 17.33 41.81
N ASN A 182 12.46 16.22 42.57
CA ASN A 182 11.87 16.21 43.89
C ASN A 182 12.80 15.47 44.85
N ASN A 183 12.68 15.77 46.17
CA ASN A 183 13.39 15.06 47.18
C ASN A 183 12.77 13.65 47.33
N PHE A 184 13.61 12.65 47.47
CA PHE A 184 13.19 11.27 47.77
C PHE A 184 12.91 11.09 49.23
N ARG A 185 11.74 10.58 49.56
CA ARG A 185 11.30 10.24 50.92
C ARG A 185 11.02 8.75 51.01
N PRO A 186 11.99 7.93 51.51
CA PRO A 186 11.77 6.51 51.65
C PRO A 186 10.68 6.20 52.66
N LYS A 187 9.80 5.27 52.32
CA LYS A 187 8.84 4.62 53.15
C LYS A 187 9.24 3.15 53.32
N ASP A 188 8.39 2.36 53.98
CA ASP A 188 8.70 0.96 54.30
C ASP A 188 8.82 0.08 53.03
N ASP A 189 7.97 0.29 52.02
CA ASP A 189 7.87 -0.52 50.81
C ASP A 189 8.02 0.25 49.48
N HIS A 190 8.07 1.59 49.52
CA HIS A 190 8.20 2.45 48.36
C HIS A 190 8.95 3.75 48.72
N VAL A 191 9.16 4.56 47.71
CA VAL A 191 9.76 5.89 47.86
C VAL A 191 8.86 6.94 47.22
N GLU A 192 8.63 8.02 47.97
CA GLU A 192 7.93 9.21 47.48
C GLU A 192 8.94 10.18 46.81
N ALA A 193 8.60 10.71 45.65
CA ALA A 193 9.35 11.72 44.89
C ALA A 193 8.42 12.83 44.37
N GLY A 194 7.99 13.71 45.29
CA GLY A 194 7.00 14.75 44.98
C GLY A 194 5.62 14.15 44.78
N ASP A 195 5.07 14.29 43.58
CA ASP A 195 3.81 13.71 43.15
C ASP A 195 3.91 12.26 42.65
N LYS A 196 5.14 11.72 42.58
CA LYS A 196 5.41 10.38 42.11
C LYS A 196 5.75 9.44 43.24
N LEU A 197 5.31 8.21 43.09
CA LEU A 197 5.66 7.10 43.96
C LEU A 197 6.42 6.07 43.13
N PHE A 198 7.48 5.51 43.64
CA PHE A 198 8.19 4.45 42.94
C PHE A 198 8.55 3.28 43.89
N ARG A 199 8.66 2.11 43.29
CA ARG A 199 9.12 0.89 43.91
C ARG A 199 10.04 0.13 43.00
N VAL A 200 11.14 -0.37 43.54
CA VAL A 200 12.08 -1.24 42.80
C VAL A 200 11.81 -2.67 43.17
N VAL A 201 11.46 -3.48 42.20
CA VAL A 201 11.29 -4.92 42.30
C VAL A 201 12.58 -5.58 41.87
N ASP A 202 13.21 -6.34 42.78
CA ASP A 202 14.47 -7.03 42.55
C ASP A 202 14.23 -8.54 42.53
N MET A 203 14.87 -9.25 41.63
CA MET A 203 14.88 -10.71 41.59
C MET A 203 15.77 -11.20 42.70
N VAL A 204 15.24 -12.00 43.61
CA VAL A 204 15.92 -12.43 44.82
C VAL A 204 16.47 -13.84 44.73
N ASP A 205 15.76 -14.70 44.07
CA ASP A 205 16.09 -16.11 43.94
C ASP A 205 15.96 -16.58 42.50
N ILE A 206 17.04 -17.18 42.02
CA ILE A 206 17.13 -17.77 40.70
C ILE A 206 17.19 -19.31 40.76
N ASP A 207 17.28 -19.89 41.94
CA ASP A 207 17.36 -21.35 42.13
C ASP A 207 16.08 -22.04 41.65
N GLU A 208 14.96 -21.31 41.61
CA GLU A 208 13.71 -21.78 41.05
C GLU A 208 13.61 -21.52 39.51
N VAL A 209 14.51 -20.74 38.96
CA VAL A 209 14.60 -20.55 37.53
C VAL A 209 15.30 -21.75 36.93
N MET A 210 14.61 -22.44 36.07
CA MET A 210 15.12 -23.64 35.41
C MET A 210 16.50 -23.44 34.81
N LEU A 211 17.35 -24.47 34.87
CA LEU A 211 18.69 -24.49 34.24
C LEU A 211 18.65 -24.11 32.76
N PRO A 212 19.77 -23.67 32.15
CA PRO A 212 19.83 -23.17 30.76
C PRO A 212 19.13 -24.03 29.72
N ASP A 213 19.18 -25.37 29.90
CA ASP A 213 18.52 -26.34 28.99
C ASP A 213 16.99 -26.24 29.02
N THR A 214 16.41 -25.60 30.02
CA THR A 214 14.97 -25.49 30.27
C THR A 214 14.49 -24.04 30.25
N VAL A 215 15.38 -23.06 30.37
CA VAL A 215 15.05 -21.61 30.27
C VAL A 215 14.79 -21.27 28.81
N LYS A 216 13.54 -20.95 28.48
CA LYS A 216 13.17 -20.49 27.16
C LYS A 216 13.42 -18.97 27.05
N PRO A 217 13.97 -18.49 25.93
CA PRO A 217 14.19 -17.05 25.71
C PRO A 217 12.88 -16.26 25.46
N PHE A 218 11.74 -16.93 25.44
CA PHE A 218 10.41 -16.37 25.19
C PHE A 218 9.31 -17.07 26.01
N GLY A 219 8.21 -16.37 26.21
CA GLY A 219 6.94 -16.88 26.73
C GLY A 219 5.97 -17.26 25.63
N MET A 220 4.70 -17.51 25.99
CA MET A 220 3.63 -17.77 25.01
C MET A 220 2.40 -16.93 25.35
N LEU A 221 1.78 -16.33 24.34
CA LEU A 221 0.46 -15.72 24.40
C LEU A 221 -0.46 -16.53 23.47
N GLY A 222 -1.16 -17.51 24.03
CA GLY A 222 -1.80 -18.54 23.22
C GLY A 222 -0.75 -19.37 22.48
N GLU A 223 -0.83 -19.40 21.16
CA GLU A 223 0.16 -20.05 20.28
C GLU A 223 1.27 -19.08 19.79
N LEU A 224 1.17 -17.80 20.11
CA LEU A 224 2.08 -16.77 19.66
C LEU A 224 3.26 -16.62 20.63
N PRO A 225 4.53 -16.84 20.20
CA PRO A 225 5.68 -16.57 21.02
C PRO A 225 5.82 -15.06 21.30
N VAL A 226 6.11 -14.75 22.56
CA VAL A 226 6.37 -13.39 23.05
C VAL A 226 7.60 -13.42 23.96
N ASP A 227 8.19 -12.27 24.25
CA ASP A 227 9.30 -12.21 25.20
C ASP A 227 8.87 -12.74 26.59
N LEU A 228 9.81 -13.33 27.32
CA LEU A 228 9.57 -13.86 28.67
C LEU A 228 9.00 -12.78 29.60
N PHE A 229 9.33 -11.52 29.38
CA PHE A 229 8.91 -10.38 30.17
C PHE A 229 7.98 -9.42 29.41
N ASP A 230 7.24 -9.90 28.41
CA ASP A 230 6.26 -9.12 27.64
C ASP A 230 5.24 -8.38 28.52
N PHE A 231 4.90 -8.94 29.67
CA PHE A 231 3.97 -8.36 30.65
C PHE A 231 4.43 -6.99 31.20
N LEU A 232 5.74 -6.69 31.16
CA LEU A 232 6.27 -5.40 31.63
C LEU A 232 5.76 -4.21 30.79
N SER A 233 5.41 -4.44 29.56
CA SER A 233 4.78 -3.43 28.69
C SER A 233 3.29 -3.20 29.01
N LYS A 234 2.68 -4.03 29.86
CA LYS A 234 1.22 -4.07 30.13
C LYS A 234 0.87 -3.81 31.59
N VAL A 235 1.81 -3.31 32.39
CA VAL A 235 1.61 -3.09 33.84
C VAL A 235 0.48 -2.09 34.09
N PRO A 236 -0.60 -2.50 34.77
CA PRO A 236 -1.77 -1.65 34.96
C PRO A 236 -1.48 -0.49 35.91
N GLY A 237 -1.86 0.72 35.51
CA GLY A 237 -1.74 1.91 36.35
C GLY A 237 -0.33 2.51 36.44
N ALA A 238 0.70 1.85 35.94
CA ALA A 238 2.06 2.40 35.93
C ALA A 238 2.16 3.53 34.88
N ASP A 239 2.81 4.64 35.27
CA ASP A 239 3.18 5.71 34.35
C ASP A 239 4.44 5.35 33.58
N SER A 240 5.40 4.70 34.25
CA SER A 240 6.57 4.10 33.62
C SER A 240 7.07 2.86 34.35
N VAL A 241 7.66 1.96 33.56
CA VAL A 241 8.32 0.73 34.02
C VAL A 241 9.70 0.71 33.40
N VAL A 242 10.75 0.60 34.22
CA VAL A 242 12.13 0.47 33.71
C VAL A 242 12.68 -0.88 34.12
N PHE A 243 12.93 -1.73 33.14
CA PHE A 243 13.56 -3.02 33.33
C PHE A 243 15.06 -2.88 33.14
N THR A 244 15.80 -2.91 34.23
CA THR A 244 17.27 -2.80 34.26
C THR A 244 17.90 -4.18 34.33
N GLN A 245 18.72 -4.50 33.38
CA GLN A 245 19.42 -5.78 33.19
C GLN A 245 20.92 -5.52 33.24
N SER A 246 21.57 -5.94 34.33
CA SER A 246 22.99 -5.74 34.56
C SER A 246 23.74 -7.06 34.44
N VAL A 247 24.76 -7.13 33.60
CA VAL A 247 25.60 -8.32 33.38
C VAL A 247 27.06 -7.94 33.54
N ILE A 248 27.76 -8.66 34.40
CA ILE A 248 29.19 -8.43 34.76
C ILE A 248 29.92 -9.73 34.53
N LEU A 249 30.97 -9.73 33.71
CA LEU A 249 31.82 -10.89 33.57
C LEU A 249 32.92 -10.87 34.63
N PRO A 250 32.90 -11.83 35.58
CA PRO A 250 33.95 -11.97 36.58
C PRO A 250 35.22 -12.58 35.99
N ASN A 251 36.30 -12.58 36.74
CA ASN A 251 37.45 -13.38 36.41
C ASN A 251 37.10 -14.87 36.43
N GLN A 252 37.00 -15.48 35.26
CA GLN A 252 36.53 -16.86 35.11
C GLN A 252 37.35 -17.87 35.93
N ARG A 253 38.69 -17.71 35.94
CA ARG A 253 39.60 -18.61 36.67
C ARG A 253 39.37 -18.55 38.18
N LYS A 254 39.14 -17.36 38.74
CA LYS A 254 38.84 -17.19 40.14
C LYS A 254 37.50 -17.76 40.54
N GLU A 255 36.43 -17.55 39.73
CA GLU A 255 35.12 -18.09 39.98
C GLU A 255 35.12 -19.60 39.87
N TYR A 256 35.76 -20.17 38.87
CA TYR A 256 35.93 -21.60 38.72
C TYR A 256 36.61 -22.22 39.97
N ALA A 257 37.74 -21.63 40.45
CA ALA A 257 38.40 -22.07 41.66
C ALA A 257 37.53 -21.92 42.91
N ARG A 258 36.73 -20.84 43.01
CA ARG A 258 35.78 -20.62 44.10
C ARG A 258 34.70 -21.68 44.11
N LEU A 259 34.09 -21.99 43.00
CA LEU A 259 33.04 -23.01 42.87
C LEU A 259 33.61 -24.42 43.16
N THR A 260 34.78 -24.74 42.66
CA THR A 260 35.46 -26.01 42.99
C THR A 260 35.72 -26.13 44.49
N SER A 261 36.17 -25.06 45.13
CA SER A 261 36.34 -25.04 46.61
C SER A 261 34.98 -25.21 47.34
N GLN A 262 33.89 -24.62 46.83
CA GLN A 262 32.54 -24.82 47.38
C GLN A 262 32.08 -26.26 47.24
N VAL A 263 32.29 -26.92 46.10
CA VAL A 263 32.00 -28.35 45.92
C VAL A 263 32.69 -29.17 47.02
N ASN A 264 33.99 -28.98 47.17
CA ASN A 264 34.79 -29.75 48.18
C ASN A 264 34.25 -29.51 49.61
N ARG A 265 33.89 -28.24 49.93
CA ARG A 265 33.32 -27.89 51.24
C ARG A 265 31.96 -28.53 51.48
N LYS A 266 31.05 -28.42 50.48
CA LYS A 266 29.70 -28.98 50.58
C LYS A 266 29.73 -30.51 50.68
N ARG A 267 30.63 -31.18 49.94
CA ARG A 267 30.80 -32.63 50.02
C ARG A 267 31.32 -33.10 51.37
N SER A 268 32.02 -32.26 52.12
CA SER A 268 32.47 -32.58 53.44
C SER A 268 31.37 -32.56 54.52
N LEU A 269 30.18 -32.02 54.19
CA LEU A 269 29.03 -31.96 55.08
C LEU A 269 28.08 -33.10 54.82
N PRO A 270 27.58 -33.78 55.88
CA PRO A 270 26.79 -34.99 55.74
C PRO A 270 25.31 -34.75 55.35
N ASP A 271 24.90 -33.50 55.20
CA ASP A 271 23.52 -33.12 54.88
C ASP A 271 23.18 -33.37 53.38
N PRO A 272 22.06 -34.06 53.06
CA PRO A 272 21.65 -34.37 51.71
C PRO A 272 21.51 -33.16 50.80
N SER A 273 21.07 -32.01 51.32
CA SER A 273 20.93 -30.78 50.51
C SER A 273 22.31 -30.24 50.07
N ASN A 274 23.31 -30.36 50.91
CA ASN A 274 24.68 -30.02 50.56
C ASN A 274 25.28 -30.95 49.48
N GLN A 275 24.93 -32.24 49.54
CA GLN A 275 25.39 -33.21 48.50
C GLN A 275 24.77 -32.86 47.17
N LEU A 276 23.44 -32.67 47.08
CA LEU A 276 22.75 -32.25 45.86
C LEU A 276 23.31 -30.95 45.29
N SER A 277 23.49 -29.95 46.13
CA SER A 277 24.10 -28.67 45.69
C SER A 277 25.54 -28.81 45.23
N ALA A 278 26.33 -29.77 45.79
CA ALA A 278 27.67 -30.05 45.30
C ALA A 278 27.61 -30.70 43.90
N ASP A 279 26.70 -31.64 43.68
CA ASP A 279 26.50 -32.31 42.38
C ASP A 279 26.03 -31.34 41.30
N ASP A 280 25.14 -30.42 41.59
CA ASP A 280 24.67 -29.37 40.69
C ASP A 280 25.81 -28.43 40.26
N ILE A 281 26.61 -27.98 41.25
CA ILE A 281 27.76 -27.12 40.93
C ILE A 281 28.80 -27.88 40.08
N GLU A 282 29.03 -29.18 40.36
CA GLU A 282 29.99 -29.99 39.62
C GLU A 282 29.51 -30.25 38.20
N LYS A 283 28.19 -30.49 38.02
CA LYS A 283 27.57 -30.56 36.69
C LYS A 283 27.76 -29.27 35.93
N ALA A 284 27.46 -28.12 36.53
CA ALA A 284 27.67 -26.81 35.91
C ALA A 284 29.14 -26.58 35.53
N LEU A 285 30.10 -26.93 36.37
CA LEU A 285 31.53 -26.85 36.06
C LEU A 285 31.93 -27.75 34.91
N SER A 286 31.34 -28.95 34.81
CA SER A 286 31.65 -29.85 33.70
C SER A 286 31.02 -29.36 32.37
N ASP A 287 29.87 -28.76 32.41
CA ASP A 287 29.21 -28.15 31.24
C ASP A 287 29.98 -26.91 30.74
N ILE A 288 30.46 -26.06 31.67
CA ILE A 288 31.36 -24.93 31.34
C ILE A 288 32.62 -25.45 30.62
N ALA A 289 33.23 -26.55 31.13
CA ALA A 289 34.45 -27.11 30.55
C ALA A 289 34.21 -27.76 29.19
N ARG A 290 33.01 -28.33 28.93
CA ARG A 290 32.67 -28.98 27.67
C ARG A 290 32.28 -27.97 26.57
N ASN A 291 31.50 -26.95 26.95
CA ASN A 291 30.90 -26.03 26.00
C ASN A 291 31.68 -24.74 25.87
N ASN A 292 32.72 -24.55 26.67
CA ASN A 292 33.48 -23.32 26.81
C ASN A 292 32.60 -22.12 27.19
N ASP A 293 31.57 -22.39 28.06
CA ASP A 293 30.63 -21.37 28.52
C ASP A 293 31.28 -20.44 29.55
N LEU A 294 30.72 -19.23 29.68
CA LEU A 294 31.18 -18.24 30.62
C LEU A 294 30.22 -18.10 31.80
N LEU A 295 30.81 -17.85 32.99
CA LEU A 295 30.06 -17.41 34.16
C LEU A 295 29.85 -15.91 34.13
N ALA A 296 28.65 -15.48 34.49
CA ALA A 296 28.31 -14.07 34.62
C ALA A 296 27.63 -13.78 35.95
N TYR A 297 27.93 -12.65 36.55
CA TYR A 297 27.12 -12.07 37.61
C TYR A 297 26.01 -11.20 36.96
N VAL A 298 24.80 -11.43 37.42
CA VAL A 298 23.65 -10.71 36.92
C VAL A 298 22.82 -10.09 38.05
N ASN A 299 22.12 -9.00 37.69
CA ASN A 299 21.06 -8.42 38.51
C ASN A 299 19.97 -7.90 37.57
N PHE A 300 18.72 -8.21 37.89
CA PHE A 300 17.56 -7.80 37.14
C PHE A 300 16.57 -7.09 38.05
N THR A 301 16.30 -5.81 37.78
CA THR A 301 15.38 -4.99 38.57
C THR A 301 14.34 -4.31 37.71
N VAL A 302 13.15 -4.18 38.26
CA VAL A 302 12.03 -3.44 37.64
C VAL A 302 11.71 -2.23 38.53
N LEU A 303 11.91 -1.03 37.97
CA LEU A 303 11.52 0.21 38.62
C LEU A 303 10.09 0.57 38.16
N LEU A 304 9.13 0.55 39.05
CA LEU A 304 7.75 0.93 38.84
C LEU A 304 7.52 2.37 39.32
N THR A 305 6.94 3.21 38.48
CA THR A 305 6.61 4.61 38.83
C THR A 305 5.13 4.86 38.59
N VAL A 306 4.47 5.50 39.57
CA VAL A 306 3.06 5.88 39.52
C VAL A 306 2.88 7.28 40.10
N ARG A 307 1.96 8.07 39.56
CA ARG A 307 1.59 9.39 40.11
C ARG A 307 0.50 9.28 41.13
N GLY A 308 0.76 9.80 42.34
CA GLY A 308 -0.21 10.24 43.36
C GLY A 308 -1.11 9.19 44.00
N ASP A 309 -0.90 7.88 43.81
CA ASP A 309 -1.82 6.87 44.34
C ASP A 309 -1.10 5.58 44.73
N GLU A 310 -0.95 5.35 46.04
CA GLU A 310 -0.34 4.14 46.57
C GLU A 310 -1.11 2.86 46.15
N GLN A 311 -2.42 2.92 45.98
CA GLN A 311 -3.20 1.76 45.56
C GLN A 311 -2.88 1.36 44.11
N LYS A 312 -2.63 2.32 43.27
CA LYS A 312 -2.16 2.04 41.88
C LYS A 312 -0.79 1.42 41.90
N LEU A 313 0.13 1.92 42.73
CA LEU A 313 1.47 1.34 42.87
C LEU A 313 1.40 -0.11 43.38
N MET A 314 0.56 -0.35 44.38
CA MET A 314 0.35 -1.71 44.92
C MET A 314 -0.26 -2.65 43.87
N ARG A 315 -1.20 -2.18 43.03
CA ARG A 315 -1.76 -2.99 41.94
C ARG A 315 -0.70 -3.31 40.89
N ALA A 316 0.11 -2.32 40.51
CA ALA A 316 1.22 -2.49 39.58
C ALA A 316 2.24 -3.50 40.12
N TYR A 317 2.63 -3.38 41.37
CA TYR A 317 3.52 -4.32 42.04
C TYR A 317 2.96 -5.74 42.06
N ASN A 318 1.71 -5.92 42.52
CA ASN A 318 1.06 -7.25 42.60
C ASN A 318 0.95 -7.91 41.22
N TYR A 319 0.71 -7.11 40.18
CA TYR A 319 0.71 -7.62 38.81
C TYR A 319 2.10 -8.11 38.41
N VAL A 320 3.14 -7.34 38.64
CA VAL A 320 4.53 -7.72 38.36
C VAL A 320 4.96 -8.93 39.17
N GLU A 321 4.73 -8.92 40.50
CA GLU A 321 5.05 -10.05 41.39
C GLU A 321 4.38 -11.36 40.94
N LYS A 322 3.07 -11.31 40.63
CA LYS A 322 2.34 -12.47 40.11
C LYS A 322 2.95 -13.00 38.82
N ASN A 323 3.25 -12.13 37.85
CA ASN A 323 3.81 -12.54 36.55
C ASN A 323 5.22 -13.14 36.70
N PHE A 324 6.04 -12.65 37.60
CA PHE A 324 7.32 -13.28 37.95
C PHE A 324 7.11 -14.65 38.61
N TYR A 325 6.21 -14.72 39.58
CA TYR A 325 5.91 -15.97 40.27
C TYR A 325 5.40 -17.04 39.28
N ASP A 326 4.49 -16.69 38.38
CA ASP A 326 3.98 -17.61 37.34
C ASP A 326 5.09 -18.13 36.40
N ARG A 327 6.26 -17.48 36.41
CA ARG A 327 7.46 -17.86 35.62
C ARG A 327 8.55 -18.50 36.51
N GLY A 328 8.25 -18.82 37.76
CA GLY A 328 9.21 -19.44 38.70
C GLY A 328 10.26 -18.46 39.22
N ILE A 329 10.05 -17.17 39.15
CA ILE A 329 10.99 -16.14 39.60
C ILE A 329 10.47 -15.53 40.91
N GLN A 330 11.31 -15.56 41.97
CA GLN A 330 11.01 -14.89 43.22
C GLN A 330 11.55 -13.46 43.23
N VAL A 331 10.73 -12.55 43.77
CA VAL A 331 11.07 -11.13 43.89
C VAL A 331 10.98 -10.67 45.34
N ASN A 332 11.66 -9.55 45.65
CA ASN A 332 11.67 -8.95 46.96
C ASN A 332 10.26 -8.46 47.39
N ARG A 333 9.66 -9.05 48.39
CA ARG A 333 8.34 -8.64 48.90
C ARG A 333 8.40 -7.47 49.86
N ASN A 334 9.37 -7.49 50.80
CA ASN A 334 9.56 -6.48 51.86
C ASN A 334 10.96 -5.90 51.77
N SER A 335 11.19 -5.04 50.81
CA SER A 335 12.49 -4.45 50.58
C SER A 335 12.60 -3.08 51.22
N TYR A 336 13.43 -2.95 52.23
CA TYR A 336 13.73 -1.68 52.93
C TYR A 336 14.89 -0.92 52.23
N ASN A 337 15.55 -1.52 51.25
CA ASN A 337 16.70 -0.99 50.54
C ASN A 337 16.33 -0.32 49.19
N GLN A 338 15.11 0.20 49.08
CA GLN A 338 14.58 0.79 47.81
C GLN A 338 15.50 1.84 47.20
N ILE A 339 16.08 2.73 48.02
CA ILE A 339 17.05 3.75 47.53
C ILE A 339 18.36 3.11 47.07
N GLU A 340 18.81 2.06 47.75
CA GLU A 340 20.05 1.35 47.34
C GLU A 340 19.83 0.69 45.98
N LEU A 341 18.73 -0.03 45.79
CA LEU A 341 18.36 -0.65 44.53
C LEU A 341 18.20 0.39 43.41
N PHE A 342 17.51 1.52 43.68
CA PHE A 342 17.37 2.61 42.73
C PHE A 342 18.74 3.16 42.32
N VAL A 343 19.68 3.35 43.27
CA VAL A 343 21.02 3.84 42.97
C VAL A 343 21.83 2.82 42.15
N CYS A 344 21.68 1.53 42.45
CA CYS A 344 22.37 0.45 41.74
C CYS A 344 21.79 0.28 40.30
N SER A 345 20.49 0.48 40.13
CA SER A 345 19.83 0.43 38.80
C SER A 345 20.00 1.73 37.97
N PHE A 346 20.54 2.77 38.62
CA PHE A 346 20.83 4.03 37.91
C PHE A 346 21.81 3.81 36.73
N PRO A 347 21.62 4.47 35.59
CA PRO A 347 22.43 4.25 34.38
C PRO A 347 23.94 4.30 34.65
N GLY A 348 24.64 3.19 34.38
CA GLY A 348 26.09 3.05 34.58
C GLY A 348 26.55 2.82 36.04
N ASN A 349 25.63 2.63 37.01
CA ASN A 349 25.97 2.42 38.41
C ASN A 349 25.98 0.93 38.85
N GLN A 350 25.90 -0.01 37.94
CA GLN A 350 25.85 -1.45 38.24
C GLN A 350 27.04 -1.96 39.05
N TYR A 351 28.19 -1.27 39.03
CA TYR A 351 29.37 -1.59 39.85
C TYR A 351 29.15 -1.38 41.35
N LYS A 352 28.03 -0.71 41.75
CA LYS A 352 27.64 -0.53 43.16
C LYS A 352 26.85 -1.70 43.74
N LEU A 353 26.38 -2.60 42.89
CA LEU A 353 25.67 -3.82 43.31
C LEU A 353 26.51 -4.60 44.34
N LYS A 354 25.88 -4.93 45.47
CA LYS A 354 26.47 -5.73 46.54
C LYS A 354 26.47 -7.22 46.14
N GLU A 355 27.27 -8.00 46.86
CA GLU A 355 27.36 -9.46 46.62
C GLU A 355 25.98 -10.14 46.74
N TYR A 356 25.12 -9.68 47.67
CA TYR A 356 23.78 -10.25 47.91
C TYR A 356 22.74 -9.76 46.90
N GLU A 357 23.06 -8.80 46.03
CA GLU A 357 22.18 -8.32 44.98
C GLU A 357 22.55 -8.95 43.61
N LYS A 358 23.60 -9.74 43.59
CA LYS A 358 24.08 -10.39 42.36
C LYS A 358 24.00 -11.90 42.49
N PHE A 359 23.55 -12.55 41.43
CA PHE A 359 23.63 -14.00 41.36
C PHE A 359 24.53 -14.42 40.22
N LEU A 360 25.15 -15.57 40.41
CA LEU A 360 26.05 -16.17 39.43
C LEU A 360 25.28 -17.18 38.56
N CYS A 361 25.31 -17.03 37.28
CA CYS A 361 24.71 -17.96 36.33
C CYS A 361 25.61 -18.15 35.11
N LEU A 362 25.22 -19.08 34.23
CA LEU A 362 25.85 -19.21 32.92
C LEU A 362 25.42 -18.01 32.03
N LEU A 363 26.34 -17.58 31.15
CA LEU A 363 26.09 -16.43 30.28
C LEU A 363 24.87 -16.66 29.37
N ASP A 364 24.64 -17.89 28.90
CA ASP A 364 23.49 -18.25 28.09
C ASP A 364 22.16 -18.05 28.84
N ALA A 365 22.10 -18.47 30.10
CA ALA A 365 20.95 -18.20 30.96
C ALA A 365 20.74 -16.71 31.19
N ALA A 366 21.83 -15.95 31.43
CA ALA A 366 21.76 -14.49 31.57
C ALA A 366 21.10 -13.82 30.35
N THR A 367 21.46 -14.24 29.12
CA THR A 367 20.89 -13.68 27.90
C THR A 367 19.41 -14.05 27.68
N CYS A 368 18.96 -15.20 28.20
CA CYS A 368 17.54 -15.56 28.19
C CYS A 368 16.68 -14.58 29.00
N PHE A 369 17.21 -14.04 30.10
CA PHE A 369 16.55 -13.03 30.93
C PHE A 369 16.66 -11.60 30.42
N MET A 370 17.43 -11.34 29.38
CA MET A 370 17.44 -10.03 28.73
C MET A 370 16.21 -9.87 27.84
N TYR A 371 15.55 -8.70 27.92
CA TYR A 371 14.40 -8.37 27.09
C TYR A 371 14.81 -8.16 25.63
N LYS A 372 14.03 -8.68 24.68
CA LYS A 372 14.46 -8.79 23.26
C LYS A 372 13.53 -8.10 22.28
N GLU A 373 12.31 -7.76 22.69
CA GLU A 373 11.30 -7.21 21.79
C GLU A 373 11.39 -5.70 21.65
N HIS A 374 11.02 -5.21 20.48
CA HIS A 374 10.68 -3.82 20.26
C HIS A 374 9.26 -3.69 19.70
N ILE A 375 8.61 -2.58 20.03
CA ILE A 375 7.29 -2.22 19.50
C ILE A 375 7.48 -1.67 18.09
N LYS A 376 6.55 -2.04 17.18
CA LYS A 376 6.60 -1.58 15.80
C LYS A 376 6.62 -0.05 15.69
N THR A 377 7.52 0.46 14.88
CA THR A 377 7.66 1.89 14.59
C THR A 377 7.33 2.20 13.14
N SER A 378 7.07 3.49 12.84
CA SER A 378 6.85 3.94 11.46
C SER A 378 8.10 3.77 10.61
N GLU A 379 7.91 3.27 9.39
CA GLU A 379 8.99 3.13 8.41
C GLU A 379 9.40 4.50 7.86
N ARG A 380 10.66 4.63 7.50
CA ARG A 380 11.18 5.80 6.79
C ARG A 380 10.93 5.62 5.29
N THR A 381 9.85 6.20 4.80
CA THR A 381 9.43 6.06 3.41
C THR A 381 8.79 7.35 2.90
N PRO A 382 8.96 7.69 1.60
CA PRO A 382 8.21 8.77 0.98
C PRO A 382 6.72 8.42 0.79
N LEU A 383 6.39 7.13 0.57
CA LEU A 383 5.01 6.65 0.48
C LEU A 383 4.54 6.17 1.85
N LYS A 384 3.76 6.99 2.54
CA LYS A 384 3.28 6.72 3.90
C LYS A 384 1.83 6.26 3.87
N ILE A 385 1.62 4.96 3.93
CA ILE A 385 0.28 4.40 4.16
C ILE A 385 0.16 4.07 5.64
N TYR A 386 -0.79 4.72 6.31
CA TYR A 386 -1.00 4.59 7.74
C TYR A 386 -1.92 3.42 8.06
N TYR A 387 -1.44 2.61 8.95
CA TYR A 387 -2.15 1.56 9.67
C TYR A 387 -2.02 1.81 11.16
N THR A 388 -2.59 0.98 12.00
CA THR A 388 -2.30 1.00 13.43
C THR A 388 -1.52 -0.24 13.83
N ASP A 389 -0.64 -0.08 14.83
CA ASP A 389 -0.08 -1.22 15.54
C ASP A 389 -1.15 -1.91 16.39
N ARG A 390 -0.78 -2.95 17.11
CA ARG A 390 -1.73 -3.68 17.96
C ARG A 390 -2.17 -2.91 19.22
N GLN A 391 -1.50 -1.82 19.58
CA GLN A 391 -1.94 -0.90 20.61
C GLN A 391 -2.93 0.15 20.09
N GLY A 392 -3.09 0.28 18.79
CA GLY A 392 -3.94 1.27 18.13
C GLY A 392 -3.23 2.59 17.83
N VAL A 393 -1.91 2.60 17.76
CA VAL A 393 -1.12 3.76 17.40
C VAL A 393 -0.89 3.76 15.89
N PRO A 394 -1.12 4.90 15.20
CA PRO A 394 -0.80 4.99 13.78
C PRO A 394 0.67 4.75 13.49
N VAL A 395 0.94 3.82 12.58
CA VAL A 395 2.26 3.52 12.03
C VAL A 395 2.23 3.63 10.52
N ALA A 396 3.19 4.34 9.95
CA ALA A 396 3.33 4.46 8.51
C ALA A 396 4.16 3.31 7.96
N ILE A 397 3.68 2.68 6.89
CA ILE A 397 4.42 1.67 6.15
C ILE A 397 4.47 2.01 4.66
N ASP A 398 5.47 1.54 3.97
CA ASP A 398 5.48 1.48 2.51
C ASP A 398 4.72 0.22 2.06
N ILE A 399 3.45 0.38 1.68
CA ILE A 399 2.64 -0.77 1.22
C ILE A 399 3.23 -1.47 -0.01
N THR A 400 4.01 -0.75 -0.81
CA THR A 400 4.66 -1.33 -1.99
C THR A 400 5.94 -2.10 -1.62
N GLY A 401 6.54 -1.82 -0.47
CA GLY A 401 7.80 -2.39 -0.01
C GLY A 401 9.03 -2.00 -0.85
N LYS A 402 8.91 -1.00 -1.72
CA LYS A 402 9.93 -0.64 -2.72
C LYS A 402 10.53 0.74 -2.50
N GLU A 403 9.81 1.65 -1.85
CA GLU A 403 10.17 3.08 -1.78
C GLU A 403 10.85 3.48 -0.46
N GLY A 404 10.72 2.67 0.59
CA GLY A 404 11.33 2.92 1.90
C GLY A 404 12.86 2.78 1.92
N ASP A 405 13.48 3.17 3.03
CA ASP A 405 14.91 2.96 3.27
C ASP A 405 15.26 1.47 3.21
N VAL A 406 14.39 0.62 3.74
CA VAL A 406 14.48 -0.83 3.61
C VAL A 406 13.58 -1.27 2.46
N LYS A 407 14.15 -1.98 1.49
CA LYS A 407 13.43 -2.47 0.32
C LYS A 407 13.14 -3.95 0.48
N TYR A 408 11.86 -4.30 0.57
CA TYR A 408 11.38 -5.66 0.74
C TYR A 408 11.03 -6.33 -0.60
N THR A 409 10.68 -5.55 -1.63
CA THR A 409 10.10 -6.02 -2.89
C THR A 409 10.85 -5.49 -4.11
N THR A 410 10.66 -6.15 -5.25
CA THR A 410 11.17 -5.73 -6.56
C THR A 410 10.11 -5.07 -7.42
N ASN A 411 8.83 -5.35 -7.16
CA ASN A 411 7.67 -4.73 -7.80
C ASN A 411 6.64 -4.28 -6.76
N SER A 412 5.68 -3.46 -7.19
CA SER A 412 4.65 -2.88 -6.32
C SER A 412 3.28 -3.57 -6.47
N ASN A 413 3.21 -4.65 -7.21
CA ASN A 413 1.95 -5.34 -7.46
C ASN A 413 1.52 -6.13 -6.23
N PHE A 414 0.21 -6.17 -6.00
CA PHE A 414 -0.33 -6.90 -4.88
C PHE A 414 -1.46 -7.86 -5.25
N PHE A 415 -1.60 -8.87 -4.42
CA PHE A 415 -2.71 -9.80 -4.41
C PHE A 415 -3.39 -9.74 -3.03
N SER A 416 -4.70 -9.54 -3.00
CA SER A 416 -5.49 -9.48 -1.76
C SER A 416 -6.57 -10.55 -1.74
N LEU A 417 -6.59 -11.34 -0.65
CA LEU A 417 -7.58 -12.40 -0.43
C LEU A 417 -8.32 -12.16 0.88
N GLY A 418 -9.65 -12.16 0.81
CA GLY A 418 -10.48 -12.06 2.00
C GLY A 418 -11.91 -12.54 1.76
N PRO A 419 -12.44 -13.45 2.57
CA PRO A 419 -13.82 -13.91 2.45
C PRO A 419 -14.83 -12.77 2.63
N SER A 420 -16.05 -12.98 2.17
CA SER A 420 -17.14 -11.99 2.33
C SER A 420 -17.33 -11.63 3.81
N GLY A 421 -17.38 -10.33 4.10
CA GLY A 421 -17.52 -9.78 5.47
C GLY A 421 -16.19 -9.68 6.26
N SER A 422 -15.05 -10.06 5.69
CA SER A 422 -13.74 -9.91 6.34
C SER A 422 -13.26 -8.46 6.45
N GLY A 423 -13.88 -7.51 5.73
CA GLY A 423 -13.49 -6.10 5.70
C GLY A 423 -12.66 -5.70 4.48
N LYS A 424 -12.73 -6.47 3.40
CA LYS A 424 -12.00 -6.26 2.16
C LYS A 424 -12.18 -4.85 1.58
N SER A 425 -13.42 -4.47 1.28
CA SER A 425 -13.74 -3.13 0.73
C SER A 425 -13.39 -2.01 1.72
N PHE A 426 -13.54 -2.24 3.03
CA PHE A 426 -13.13 -1.30 4.07
C PHE A 426 -11.61 -1.03 4.03
N HIS A 427 -10.80 -2.09 3.99
CA HIS A 427 -9.35 -1.99 3.87
C HIS A 427 -8.94 -1.31 2.55
N MET A 428 -9.51 -1.74 1.41
CA MET A 428 -9.13 -1.20 0.11
C MET A 428 -9.51 0.28 -0.04
N ASN A 429 -10.67 0.71 0.44
CA ASN A 429 -11.03 2.13 0.48
C ASN A 429 -10.03 2.96 1.29
N SER A 430 -9.57 2.46 2.44
CA SER A 430 -8.53 3.12 3.23
C SER A 430 -7.23 3.28 2.43
N VAL A 431 -6.77 2.22 1.77
CA VAL A 431 -5.54 2.25 0.95
C VAL A 431 -5.68 3.19 -0.25
N VAL A 432 -6.78 3.08 -0.98
CA VAL A 432 -7.06 3.89 -2.18
C VAL A 432 -7.14 5.37 -1.84
N ARG A 433 -7.83 5.73 -0.75
CA ARG A 433 -7.88 7.10 -0.23
C ARG A 433 -6.48 7.65 0.00
N GLN A 434 -5.66 6.92 0.77
CA GLN A 434 -4.32 7.37 1.13
C GLN A 434 -3.38 7.46 -0.08
N LEU A 435 -3.49 6.53 -1.04
CA LEU A 435 -2.73 6.58 -2.30
C LEU A 435 -3.12 7.81 -3.12
N HIS A 436 -4.43 8.08 -3.28
CA HIS A 436 -4.90 9.23 -4.05
C HIS A 436 -4.52 10.56 -3.41
N GLU A 437 -4.59 10.65 -2.08
CA GLU A 437 -4.16 11.84 -1.33
C GLU A 437 -2.65 12.11 -1.46
N GLN A 438 -1.85 11.11 -1.84
CA GLN A 438 -0.43 11.19 -2.13
C GLN A 438 -0.12 11.19 -3.65
N ASP A 439 -0.96 11.85 -4.44
CA ASP A 439 -0.78 12.11 -5.87
C ASP A 439 -0.67 10.83 -6.74
N THR A 440 -1.47 9.82 -6.40
CA THR A 440 -1.59 8.59 -7.20
C THR A 440 -2.88 8.63 -8.01
N ASP A 441 -2.80 8.48 -9.33
CA ASP A 441 -3.98 8.28 -10.18
C ASP A 441 -4.56 6.90 -9.91
N ILE A 442 -5.86 6.84 -9.66
CA ILE A 442 -6.57 5.61 -9.29
C ILE A 442 -7.51 5.20 -10.43
N VAL A 443 -7.42 3.94 -10.83
CA VAL A 443 -8.39 3.27 -11.70
C VAL A 443 -8.89 2.04 -10.96
N LEU A 444 -10.19 1.99 -10.72
CA LEU A 444 -10.85 0.90 -9.99
C LEU A 444 -11.84 0.18 -10.89
N VAL A 445 -11.85 -1.13 -10.79
CA VAL A 445 -12.90 -2.00 -11.33
C VAL A 445 -13.65 -2.58 -10.15
N ASP A 446 -14.92 -2.22 -10.01
CA ASP A 446 -15.78 -2.57 -8.89
C ASP A 446 -16.97 -3.43 -9.35
N THR A 447 -17.46 -4.31 -8.49
CA THR A 447 -18.60 -5.18 -8.75
C THR A 447 -19.63 -5.15 -7.61
N GLY A 448 -19.60 -4.16 -6.76
CA GLY A 448 -20.46 -4.12 -5.57
C GLY A 448 -20.76 -2.72 -5.08
N ASN A 449 -20.54 -1.72 -5.91
CA ASN A 449 -20.77 -0.31 -5.59
C ASN A 449 -20.03 0.14 -4.31
N SER A 450 -18.81 -0.39 -4.11
CA SER A 450 -18.03 -0.18 -2.90
C SER A 450 -17.29 1.16 -2.87
N TYR A 451 -17.05 1.80 -4.03
CA TYR A 451 -16.22 3.00 -4.16
C TYR A 451 -16.98 4.25 -4.62
N GLU A 452 -18.30 4.18 -4.76
CA GLU A 452 -19.15 5.32 -5.18
C GLU A 452 -18.91 6.55 -4.28
N GLY A 453 -19.03 6.39 -2.96
CA GLY A 453 -18.89 7.49 -2.02
C GLY A 453 -17.52 8.15 -2.07
N LEU A 454 -16.45 7.36 -2.14
CA LEU A 454 -15.09 7.88 -2.23
C LEU A 454 -14.83 8.57 -3.58
N CYS A 455 -15.40 8.03 -4.67
CA CYS A 455 -15.31 8.64 -6.00
C CYS A 455 -16.03 9.99 -6.04
N GLU A 456 -17.23 10.07 -5.50
CA GLU A 456 -18.00 11.32 -5.39
C GLU A 456 -17.27 12.35 -4.50
N TYR A 457 -16.70 11.91 -3.37
CA TYR A 457 -15.90 12.77 -2.48
C TYR A 457 -14.72 13.42 -3.21
N PHE A 458 -13.97 12.67 -4.00
CA PHE A 458 -12.82 13.18 -4.76
C PHE A 458 -13.20 13.90 -6.05
N GLY A 459 -14.50 14.00 -6.39
CA GLY A 459 -14.95 14.53 -7.67
C GLY A 459 -14.48 13.70 -8.85
N GLY A 460 -14.32 12.40 -8.66
CA GLY A 460 -13.85 11.45 -9.65
C GLY A 460 -14.90 11.08 -10.69
N THR A 461 -14.52 10.27 -11.64
CA THR A 461 -15.39 9.76 -12.71
C THR A 461 -15.95 8.40 -12.34
N TYR A 462 -17.23 8.32 -12.05
CA TYR A 462 -17.94 7.08 -11.75
C TYR A 462 -18.72 6.60 -12.96
N ILE A 463 -18.33 5.45 -13.51
CA ILE A 463 -18.89 4.87 -14.74
C ILE A 463 -19.68 3.64 -14.37
N THR A 464 -21.00 3.67 -14.55
CA THR A 464 -21.91 2.55 -14.30
C THR A 464 -22.88 2.39 -15.46
N TYR A 465 -23.40 1.18 -15.64
CA TYR A 465 -24.40 0.85 -16.65
C TYR A 465 -25.79 0.78 -16.04
N THR A 466 -26.72 1.53 -16.63
CA THR A 466 -28.16 1.33 -16.46
C THR A 466 -28.81 1.39 -17.83
N GLU A 467 -30.02 0.82 -18.00
CA GLU A 467 -30.75 0.92 -19.27
C GLU A 467 -31.02 2.38 -19.69
N GLU A 468 -31.19 3.27 -18.71
CA GLU A 468 -31.40 4.71 -18.94
C GLU A 468 -30.10 5.48 -19.18
N LYS A 469 -28.96 4.96 -18.65
CA LYS A 469 -27.62 5.54 -18.82
C LYS A 469 -26.65 4.44 -19.25
N PRO A 470 -26.59 4.11 -20.54
CA PRO A 470 -25.63 3.14 -21.05
C PRO A 470 -24.22 3.67 -20.88
N ILE A 471 -23.25 2.77 -20.72
CA ILE A 471 -21.83 3.14 -20.72
C ILE A 471 -21.50 3.72 -22.10
N THR A 472 -21.06 4.96 -22.10
CA THR A 472 -20.65 5.68 -23.30
C THR A 472 -19.19 6.04 -23.25
N MET A 473 -18.42 5.60 -24.24
CA MET A 473 -17.00 5.89 -24.35
C MET A 473 -16.64 6.10 -25.81
N ASN A 474 -15.58 6.85 -26.06
CA ASN A 474 -15.04 6.97 -27.38
C ASN A 474 -13.52 6.66 -27.35
N PRO A 475 -13.13 5.38 -27.45
CA PRO A 475 -11.73 4.98 -27.43
C PRO A 475 -10.94 5.41 -28.66
N PHE A 476 -11.63 5.85 -29.73
CA PHE A 476 -11.04 6.38 -30.96
C PHE A 476 -10.61 7.85 -30.83
N PHE A 477 -11.19 8.58 -29.88
CA PHE A 477 -10.83 9.97 -29.63
C PHE A 477 -9.50 10.03 -28.85
N ILE A 478 -8.42 10.33 -29.55
CA ILE A 478 -7.07 10.40 -29.00
C ILE A 478 -6.35 11.64 -29.50
N THR A 479 -5.37 12.08 -28.72
CA THR A 479 -4.42 13.12 -29.14
C THR A 479 -3.27 12.52 -29.96
N ARG A 480 -2.47 13.37 -30.61
CA ARG A 480 -1.30 12.92 -31.37
C ARG A 480 -0.27 12.18 -30.50
N GLU A 481 -0.13 12.58 -29.25
CA GLU A 481 0.78 11.95 -28.26
C GLU A 481 0.30 10.57 -27.83
N GLU A 482 -1.01 10.38 -27.78
CA GLU A 482 -1.65 9.10 -27.44
C GLU A 482 -1.63 8.11 -28.62
N ASN A 483 -1.39 8.55 -29.85
CA ASN A 483 -1.27 7.68 -31.02
C ASN A 483 0.08 6.94 -31.03
N ASN A 484 0.18 5.93 -30.21
CA ASN A 484 1.34 5.07 -30.06
C ASN A 484 1.02 3.61 -30.43
N ILE A 485 2.06 2.78 -30.55
CA ILE A 485 1.93 1.38 -30.95
C ILE A 485 0.95 0.61 -30.04
N GLU A 486 0.97 0.87 -28.73
CA GLU A 486 0.09 0.18 -27.78
C GLU A 486 -1.37 0.60 -28.00
N LYS A 487 -1.64 1.87 -28.28
CA LYS A 487 -2.99 2.36 -28.55
C LYS A 487 -3.53 1.78 -29.86
N GLN A 488 -2.70 1.70 -30.88
CA GLN A 488 -3.07 1.05 -32.13
C GLN A 488 -3.35 -0.45 -31.94
N ASN A 489 -2.50 -1.16 -31.17
CA ASN A 489 -2.73 -2.56 -30.81
C ASN A 489 -4.00 -2.76 -29.99
N PHE A 490 -4.29 -1.84 -29.07
CA PHE A 490 -5.54 -1.86 -28.32
C PHE A 490 -6.75 -1.74 -29.25
N LEU A 491 -6.76 -0.74 -30.13
CA LEU A 491 -7.85 -0.52 -31.10
C LEU A 491 -8.00 -1.70 -32.06
N LYS A 492 -6.90 -2.29 -32.49
CA LYS A 492 -6.91 -3.53 -33.27
C LYS A 492 -7.61 -4.64 -32.52
N SER A 493 -7.23 -4.87 -31.27
CA SER A 493 -7.86 -5.89 -30.42
C SER A 493 -9.34 -5.60 -30.19
N LEU A 494 -9.71 -4.33 -29.99
CA LEU A 494 -11.11 -3.93 -29.85
C LEU A 494 -11.91 -4.26 -31.12
N ILE A 495 -11.43 -3.87 -32.29
CA ILE A 495 -12.13 -4.16 -33.55
C ILE A 495 -12.26 -5.66 -33.80
N LEU A 496 -11.20 -6.43 -33.55
CA LEU A 496 -11.24 -7.89 -33.65
C LEU A 496 -12.23 -8.51 -32.67
N LEU A 497 -12.31 -8.00 -31.44
CA LEU A 497 -13.28 -8.42 -30.44
C LEU A 497 -14.73 -8.13 -30.90
N LEU A 498 -14.98 -6.94 -31.47
CA LEU A 498 -16.29 -6.55 -31.99
C LEU A 498 -16.73 -7.43 -33.17
N TRP A 499 -15.75 -7.87 -33.98
CA TRP A 499 -16.01 -8.66 -35.18
C TRP A 499 -16.09 -10.16 -34.90
N LYS A 500 -15.11 -10.71 -34.18
CA LYS A 500 -14.97 -12.17 -33.98
C LYS A 500 -15.50 -12.65 -32.61
N GLY A 501 -15.73 -11.74 -31.66
CA GLY A 501 -16.05 -12.09 -30.26
C GLY A 501 -14.80 -12.53 -29.47
N SER A 502 -15.04 -12.93 -28.22
CA SER A 502 -13.96 -13.33 -27.29
C SER A 502 -13.29 -14.67 -27.66
N ASP A 503 -13.99 -15.55 -28.36
CA ASP A 503 -13.56 -16.92 -28.65
C ASP A 503 -13.32 -17.16 -30.15
N GLY A 504 -13.41 -16.13 -30.98
CA GLY A 504 -13.27 -16.23 -32.43
C GLY A 504 -11.82 -16.36 -32.90
N ASP A 505 -11.57 -17.26 -33.87
CA ASP A 505 -10.26 -17.39 -34.49
C ASP A 505 -9.97 -16.21 -35.41
N VAL A 506 -8.83 -15.60 -35.26
CA VAL A 506 -8.32 -14.49 -36.08
C VAL A 506 -7.14 -14.98 -36.89
N THR A 507 -7.21 -14.84 -38.21
CA THR A 507 -6.11 -15.17 -39.09
C THR A 507 -5.05 -14.05 -39.10
N LYS A 508 -3.81 -14.38 -39.42
CA LYS A 508 -2.72 -13.37 -39.53
C LYS A 508 -3.02 -12.30 -40.58
N THR A 509 -3.73 -12.69 -41.64
CA THR A 509 -4.15 -11.76 -42.70
C THR A 509 -5.17 -10.75 -42.18
N GLU A 510 -6.20 -11.20 -41.45
CA GLU A 510 -7.20 -10.32 -40.86
C GLU A 510 -6.56 -9.37 -39.84
N ASP A 511 -5.64 -9.89 -38.98
CA ASP A 511 -4.89 -9.07 -38.00
C ASP A 511 -4.09 -7.95 -38.68
N GLY A 512 -3.36 -8.27 -39.77
CA GLY A 512 -2.58 -7.30 -40.54
C GLY A 512 -3.42 -6.25 -41.24
N ILE A 513 -4.54 -6.65 -41.88
CA ILE A 513 -5.46 -5.71 -42.53
C ILE A 513 -6.04 -4.69 -41.55
N ILE A 514 -6.48 -5.15 -40.38
CA ILE A 514 -7.04 -4.23 -39.36
C ILE A 514 -5.94 -3.30 -38.82
N GLU A 515 -4.71 -3.77 -38.65
CA GLU A 515 -3.57 -2.95 -38.24
C GLU A 515 -3.28 -1.82 -39.23
N ASP A 516 -3.21 -2.13 -40.51
CA ASP A 516 -2.98 -1.16 -41.57
C ASP A 516 -4.10 -0.12 -41.66
N VAL A 517 -5.37 -0.56 -41.54
CA VAL A 517 -6.54 0.34 -41.53
C VAL A 517 -6.52 1.31 -40.38
N ILE A 518 -6.18 0.86 -39.16
CA ILE A 518 -6.09 1.72 -37.97
C ILE A 518 -4.98 2.75 -38.12
N LYS A 519 -3.80 2.31 -38.57
CA LYS A 519 -2.68 3.22 -38.81
C LYS A 519 -3.07 4.34 -39.79
N LEU A 520 -3.61 3.99 -40.94
CA LEU A 520 -4.01 4.94 -41.98
C LEU A 520 -5.16 5.85 -41.56
N TYR A 521 -6.10 5.35 -40.74
CA TYR A 521 -7.18 6.18 -40.21
C TYR A 521 -6.64 7.36 -39.38
N TYR A 522 -5.62 7.14 -38.54
CA TYR A 522 -5.00 8.21 -37.78
C TYR A 522 -4.04 9.06 -38.59
N ASP A 523 -3.33 8.47 -39.52
CA ASP A 523 -2.46 9.23 -40.43
C ASP A 523 -3.30 10.24 -41.27
N PHE A 524 -4.48 9.84 -41.77
CA PHE A 524 -5.43 10.74 -42.43
C PHE A 524 -5.99 11.83 -41.52
N TYR A 525 -6.21 11.53 -40.25
CA TYR A 525 -6.72 12.52 -39.30
C TYR A 525 -5.66 13.55 -38.90
N PHE A 526 -4.45 13.11 -38.50
CA PHE A 526 -3.43 13.99 -37.94
C PHE A 526 -2.58 14.69 -38.97
N ASP A 527 -2.24 14.04 -40.09
CA ASP A 527 -1.30 14.54 -41.08
C ASP A 527 -2.01 14.94 -42.38
N GLY A 528 -3.22 14.50 -42.58
CA GLY A 528 -3.95 14.70 -43.82
C GLY A 528 -3.19 14.12 -45.02
N PHE A 529 -3.68 14.33 -46.21
CA PHE A 529 -3.04 13.81 -47.43
C PHE A 529 -1.65 14.43 -47.68
N GLN A 530 -1.40 15.63 -47.19
CA GLN A 530 -0.12 16.32 -47.38
C GLN A 530 1.05 15.73 -46.57
N GLY A 531 0.75 14.99 -45.51
CA GLY A 531 1.74 14.33 -44.64
C GLY A 531 2.34 13.05 -45.21
N PHE A 532 1.72 12.46 -46.27
CA PHE A 532 2.21 11.20 -46.85
C PHE A 532 3.45 11.38 -47.71
N SER A 533 4.35 10.44 -47.67
CA SER A 533 5.50 10.36 -48.59
C SER A 533 5.04 10.18 -50.04
N HIS A 534 5.93 10.46 -50.99
CA HIS A 534 5.61 10.27 -52.42
C HIS A 534 5.22 8.82 -52.75
N GLU A 535 5.86 7.86 -52.12
CA GLU A 535 5.60 6.43 -52.29
C GLU A 535 4.23 6.03 -51.73
N GLU A 536 3.88 6.51 -50.52
CA GLU A 536 2.56 6.31 -49.91
C GLU A 536 1.44 6.95 -50.73
N ARG A 537 1.66 8.13 -51.29
CA ARG A 537 0.69 8.79 -52.20
C ARG A 537 0.45 7.96 -53.45
N THR A 538 1.52 7.49 -54.09
CA THR A 538 1.43 6.65 -55.30
C THR A 538 0.67 5.36 -54.99
N THR A 539 0.92 4.73 -53.84
CA THR A 539 0.22 3.53 -53.39
C THR A 539 -1.28 3.80 -53.19
N MET A 540 -1.62 4.94 -52.61
CA MET A 540 -3.02 5.34 -52.35
C MET A 540 -3.73 5.66 -53.68
N GLU A 541 -3.04 6.28 -54.62
CA GLU A 541 -3.54 6.54 -55.94
C GLU A 541 -3.85 5.25 -56.71
N GLU A 542 -2.99 4.25 -56.64
CA GLU A 542 -3.22 2.91 -57.18
C GLU A 542 -4.43 2.22 -56.57
N LEU A 543 -4.58 2.29 -55.21
CA LEU A 543 -5.73 1.72 -54.51
C LEU A 543 -7.06 2.35 -54.90
N LEU A 544 -7.10 3.68 -55.04
CA LEU A 544 -8.29 4.40 -55.50
C LEU A 544 -8.65 4.07 -56.93
N MET A 545 -7.67 3.85 -57.82
CA MET A 545 -7.91 3.40 -59.21
C MET A 545 -8.49 1.98 -59.26
N LEU A 546 -7.99 1.06 -58.42
CA LEU A 546 -8.53 -0.30 -58.35
C LEU A 546 -9.97 -0.34 -57.82
N ASP A 547 -10.33 0.51 -56.85
CA ASP A 547 -11.72 0.64 -56.34
C ASP A 547 -12.66 1.19 -57.45
N GLU A 548 -12.17 2.13 -58.27
CA GLU A 548 -12.96 2.64 -59.41
C GLU A 548 -13.24 1.57 -60.46
N MET A 549 -12.24 0.77 -60.82
CA MET A 549 -12.41 -0.34 -61.74
C MET A 549 -13.40 -1.43 -61.21
N GLY A 550 -13.34 -1.73 -59.90
CA GLY A 550 -14.26 -2.68 -59.25
C GLY A 550 -15.71 -2.18 -59.20
N ARG A 551 -15.95 -0.90 -58.91
CA ARG A 551 -17.30 -0.33 -58.85
C ARG A 551 -17.94 -0.14 -60.22
N GLU A 552 -17.16 0.22 -61.22
CA GLU A 552 -17.65 0.32 -62.60
C GLU A 552 -18.17 -1.01 -63.15
N SER A 553 -17.67 -2.15 -62.63
CA SER A 553 -18.16 -3.49 -63.02
C SER A 553 -19.43 -3.92 -62.28
N ASP A 554 -19.65 -3.43 -61.04
CA ASP A 554 -20.79 -3.89 -60.19
C ASP A 554 -22.06 -3.01 -60.27
N GLU A 555 -21.95 -1.73 -60.69
CA GLU A 555 -23.06 -0.78 -60.68
C GLU A 555 -23.64 -0.45 -62.09
N MET A 556 -23.04 -0.92 -63.12
CA MET A 556 -23.50 -0.58 -64.47
C MET A 556 -24.59 -1.55 -64.97
N SER A 557 -25.70 -0.98 -65.41
CA SER A 557 -26.74 -1.74 -66.12
C SER A 557 -26.20 -2.27 -67.43
N PRO A 558 -26.76 -3.38 -68.00
CA PRO A 558 -26.33 -3.92 -69.29
C PRO A 558 -26.34 -2.88 -70.45
N VAL A 559 -27.21 -1.87 -70.35
CA VAL A 559 -27.32 -0.78 -71.31
C VAL A 559 -26.14 0.22 -71.13
N GLU A 560 -25.66 0.42 -69.87
CA GLU A 560 -24.54 1.32 -69.64
C GLU A 560 -23.19 0.68 -69.96
N ILE A 561 -23.08 -0.66 -69.78
CA ILE A 561 -21.91 -1.45 -70.21
C ILE A 561 -21.82 -1.38 -71.76
N GLU A 562 -22.90 -1.57 -72.50
CA GLU A 562 -22.97 -1.50 -73.93
C GLU A 562 -22.62 -0.07 -74.48
N ARG A 563 -23.10 0.95 -73.69
CA ARG A 563 -22.77 2.35 -73.98
C ARG A 563 -21.30 2.67 -73.72
N LYS A 564 -20.66 2.08 -72.71
CA LYS A 564 -19.26 2.22 -72.40
C LYS A 564 -18.40 1.51 -73.42
N GLU A 565 -18.69 0.26 -73.73
CA GLU A 565 -18.00 -0.46 -74.85
C GLU A 565 -18.10 0.25 -76.22
N TYR A 566 -19.26 0.87 -76.48
CA TYR A 566 -19.44 1.66 -77.69
C TYR A 566 -18.55 2.92 -77.63
N LYS A 567 -18.49 3.59 -76.49
CA LYS A 567 -17.65 4.77 -76.26
C LYS A 567 -16.16 4.47 -76.43
N ASP A 568 -15.74 3.34 -75.78
CA ASP A 568 -14.36 2.86 -75.91
C ASP A 568 -13.98 2.43 -77.30
N LYS A 569 -14.85 1.84 -78.06
CA LYS A 569 -14.65 1.54 -79.49
C LYS A 569 -14.57 2.81 -80.34
N VAL A 570 -15.29 3.84 -79.98
CA VAL A 570 -15.23 5.16 -80.69
C VAL A 570 -13.89 5.83 -80.39
N MET A 571 -13.46 5.82 -79.11
CA MET A 571 -12.16 6.40 -78.70
C MET A 571 -10.95 5.64 -79.30
N ASP A 572 -11.02 4.33 -79.40
CA ASP A 572 -9.99 3.51 -80.04
C ASP A 572 -9.84 3.86 -81.50
N LYS A 573 -10.94 4.20 -82.21
CA LYS A 573 -10.91 4.70 -83.55
C LYS A 573 -10.31 6.11 -83.68
N VAL A 574 -10.58 6.97 -82.72
CA VAL A 574 -10.00 8.32 -82.67
C VAL A 574 -8.51 8.20 -82.36
N HIS A 575 -8.04 7.37 -81.46
CA HIS A 575 -6.62 7.14 -81.15
C HIS A 575 -5.83 6.59 -82.39
N LYS A 576 -6.46 5.65 -83.10
CA LYS A 576 -5.86 5.15 -84.36
C LYS A 576 -5.72 6.21 -85.42
N LEU A 577 -6.63 7.17 -85.45
CA LEU A 577 -6.53 8.31 -86.42
C LEU A 577 -5.56 9.35 -85.89
N GLU A 578 -5.45 9.58 -84.57
CA GLU A 578 -4.43 10.46 -83.95
C GLU A 578 -3.02 9.93 -84.23
N ALA A 579 -2.80 8.64 -84.02
CA ALA A 579 -1.52 7.99 -84.35
C ALA A 579 -1.08 8.22 -85.82
N ARG A 580 -2.05 8.29 -86.74
CA ARG A 580 -1.76 8.67 -88.17
C ARG A 580 -1.41 10.12 -88.32
N LEU A 581 -1.84 10.99 -87.43
CA LEU A 581 -1.49 12.42 -87.45
C LEU A 581 -0.05 12.67 -86.95
N GLU A 582 0.45 11.79 -86.14
CA GLU A 582 1.79 11.84 -85.52
C GLU A 582 2.84 11.12 -86.39
N ASP A 583 2.42 10.29 -87.30
CA ASP A 583 3.31 9.55 -88.20
C ASP A 583 3.94 10.49 -89.24
N PHE A 584 5.27 10.59 -89.28
CA PHE A 584 6.06 11.39 -90.21
C PHE A 584 5.94 10.93 -91.69
N ALA A 585 5.50 9.73 -91.94
CA ALA A 585 5.32 9.17 -93.25
C ALA A 585 3.98 9.54 -93.91
N THR A 586 3.05 10.19 -93.19
CA THR A 586 1.71 10.52 -93.66
C THR A 586 1.70 11.90 -94.35
N THR A 587 1.15 11.96 -95.55
CA THR A 587 1.08 13.21 -96.30
C THR A 587 0.12 14.24 -95.71
N ASP A 588 0.31 15.55 -95.98
CA ASP A 588 -0.51 16.65 -95.49
C ASP A 588 -2.00 16.49 -95.82
N GLY A 589 -2.34 15.96 -97.02
CA GLY A 589 -3.69 15.70 -97.44
C GLY A 589 -4.36 14.53 -96.63
N GLU A 590 -3.61 13.51 -96.23
CA GLU A 590 -4.07 12.41 -95.44
C GLU A 590 -4.24 12.83 -93.96
N LYS A 591 -3.37 13.73 -93.49
CA LYS A 591 -3.49 14.35 -92.12
C LYS A 591 -4.77 15.20 -92.05
N GLU A 592 -5.07 15.97 -93.09
CA GLU A 592 -6.29 16.77 -93.15
C GLU A 592 -7.54 15.91 -93.25
N ALA A 593 -7.53 14.81 -93.94
CA ALA A 593 -8.59 13.84 -94.05
C ALA A 593 -8.83 13.13 -92.67
N ALA A 594 -7.75 12.79 -91.98
CA ALA A 594 -7.85 12.18 -90.60
C ALA A 594 -8.42 13.16 -89.56
N ARG A 595 -8.03 14.46 -89.62
CA ARG A 595 -8.57 15.53 -88.81
C ARG A 595 -10.08 15.72 -89.03
N ASN A 596 -10.49 15.74 -90.29
CA ASN A 596 -11.90 15.83 -90.58
C ASN A 596 -12.72 14.63 -90.22
N GLN A 597 -12.13 13.45 -90.25
CA GLN A 597 -12.71 12.21 -89.85
C GLN A 597 -12.85 12.15 -88.28
N ILE A 598 -11.83 12.59 -87.49
CA ILE A 598 -11.88 12.76 -86.10
C ILE A 598 -12.99 13.74 -85.67
N GLN A 599 -13.08 14.89 -86.33
CA GLN A 599 -14.12 15.90 -86.09
C GLN A 599 -15.54 15.35 -86.36
N ARG A 600 -15.75 14.54 -87.38
CA ARG A 600 -17.04 13.89 -87.60
C ARG A 600 -17.36 12.86 -86.55
N ILE A 601 -16.44 12.01 -86.21
CA ILE A 601 -16.63 10.99 -85.21
C ILE A 601 -16.97 11.63 -83.80
N LEU A 602 -16.32 12.72 -83.42
CA LEU A 602 -16.56 13.43 -82.18
C LEU A 602 -17.88 14.22 -82.20
N HIS A 603 -18.24 14.85 -83.36
CA HIS A 603 -19.49 15.56 -83.54
C HIS A 603 -20.69 14.61 -83.46
N ASP A 604 -20.57 13.46 -84.15
CA ASP A 604 -21.65 12.43 -84.16
C ASP A 604 -21.84 11.77 -82.82
N ASN A 605 -20.93 11.92 -81.89
CA ASN A 605 -20.96 11.41 -80.53
C ASN A 605 -21.09 12.50 -79.46
N GLY A 606 -21.37 13.79 -79.89
CA GLY A 606 -21.70 14.88 -78.91
C GLY A 606 -20.50 15.51 -78.23
N ILE A 607 -19.31 15.43 -78.76
CA ILE A 607 -18.07 16.01 -78.18
C ILE A 607 -17.80 17.37 -78.83
N ALA A 608 -17.68 18.43 -78.00
CA ALA A 608 -17.57 19.82 -78.53
C ALA A 608 -16.24 20.11 -79.25
N ARG A 609 -16.30 20.92 -80.30
CA ARG A 609 -15.18 21.30 -81.22
C ARG A 609 -14.04 22.09 -80.55
N ALA A 610 -14.30 22.73 -79.40
CA ALA A 610 -13.30 23.53 -78.67
C ALA A 610 -12.23 22.70 -77.97
N GLU A 611 -12.42 21.39 -77.89
CA GLU A 611 -11.51 20.47 -77.17
C GLU A 611 -10.44 19.84 -78.06
N LEU A 612 -10.47 20.15 -79.37
CA LEU A 612 -9.66 19.47 -80.39
C LEU A 612 -8.44 20.27 -80.92
N ASP A 613 -8.32 21.56 -80.62
CA ASP A 613 -7.26 22.41 -81.23
C ASP A 613 -5.87 22.21 -80.56
N ASN A 614 -5.74 21.41 -79.49
CA ASN A 614 -4.43 21.11 -78.88
C ASN A 614 -4.42 19.71 -78.20
N PRO A 615 -3.81 18.68 -78.84
CA PRO A 615 -3.75 17.33 -78.27
C PRO A 615 -3.05 17.26 -76.91
N VAL A 616 -2.13 18.16 -76.65
CA VAL A 616 -1.43 18.28 -75.36
C VAL A 616 -2.41 18.83 -74.27
N ASP A 617 -3.29 19.77 -74.65
CA ASP A 617 -4.24 20.40 -73.80
C ASP A 617 -5.38 19.42 -73.39
N VAL A 618 -5.81 18.59 -74.31
CA VAL A 618 -6.82 17.54 -74.04
C VAL A 618 -6.28 16.48 -73.09
N ARG A 619 -5.03 16.07 -73.33
CA ARG A 619 -4.34 15.11 -72.39
C ARG A 619 -4.14 15.70 -70.99
N ASN A 620 -3.74 16.99 -70.99
CA ASN A 620 -3.58 17.70 -69.68
C ASN A 620 -4.93 17.92 -68.98
N LYS A 621 -6.03 18.20 -69.71
CA LYS A 621 -7.37 18.31 -69.11
C LYS A 621 -7.91 16.99 -68.67
N ILE A 622 -7.68 15.87 -69.34
CA ILE A 622 -8.07 14.52 -68.89
C ILE A 622 -7.26 14.14 -67.65
N VAL A 623 -5.95 14.40 -67.70
CA VAL A 623 -5.09 14.18 -66.50
C VAL A 623 -5.56 15.04 -65.30
N LYS A 624 -5.84 16.33 -65.60
CA LYS A 624 -6.36 17.25 -64.58
C LYS A 624 -7.72 16.81 -64.03
N TYR A 625 -8.65 16.38 -64.89
CA TYR A 625 -9.95 15.88 -64.46
C TYR A 625 -9.83 14.58 -63.62
N LYS A 626 -8.94 13.68 -64.04
CA LYS A 626 -8.64 12.47 -63.24
C LYS A 626 -8.00 12.84 -61.90
N VAL A 627 -7.08 13.79 -61.88
CA VAL A 627 -6.45 14.30 -60.65
C VAL A 627 -7.49 15.00 -59.75
N ASP A 628 -8.36 15.88 -60.35
CA ASP A 628 -9.41 16.58 -59.56
C ASP A 628 -10.42 15.60 -58.97
N LYS A 629 -10.86 14.56 -59.73
CA LYS A 629 -11.72 13.49 -59.21
C LYS A 629 -11.04 12.64 -58.12
N MET A 630 -9.78 12.41 -58.30
CA MET A 630 -8.95 11.67 -57.35
C MET A 630 -8.77 12.47 -56.08
N GLU A 631 -8.52 13.79 -56.18
CA GLU A 631 -8.49 14.67 -55.00
C GLU A 631 -9.84 14.77 -54.31
N GLU A 632 -10.95 14.76 -55.04
CA GLU A 632 -12.30 14.76 -54.49
C GLU A 632 -12.58 13.46 -53.71
N ARG A 633 -12.15 12.32 -54.22
CA ARG A 633 -12.26 11.02 -53.51
C ARG A 633 -11.32 10.93 -52.30
N MET A 634 -10.12 11.45 -52.41
CA MET A 634 -9.20 11.56 -51.29
C MET A 634 -9.77 12.46 -50.18
N ARG A 635 -10.42 13.58 -50.56
CA ARG A 635 -11.17 14.42 -49.60
C ARG A 635 -12.36 13.66 -48.98
N ALA A 636 -12.98 12.73 -49.66
CA ALA A 636 -14.04 11.89 -49.15
C ALA A 636 -13.54 10.84 -48.13
N LEU A 637 -12.25 10.47 -48.19
CA LEU A 637 -11.61 9.63 -47.17
C LEU A 637 -11.13 10.44 -45.95
N GLN A 638 -11.18 11.76 -46.00
CA GLN A 638 -10.72 12.62 -44.92
C GLN A 638 -11.53 12.37 -43.66
N VAL A 639 -10.87 11.96 -42.57
CA VAL A 639 -11.45 11.77 -41.27
C VAL A 639 -11.56 13.15 -40.60
N ARG A 640 -12.77 13.59 -40.29
CA ARG A 640 -13.05 14.90 -39.67
C ARG A 640 -13.25 14.83 -38.17
N GLU A 641 -13.66 13.70 -37.72
CA GLU A 641 -13.99 13.43 -36.31
C GLU A 641 -13.51 12.03 -35.94
N LEU A 642 -12.92 11.92 -34.75
CA LEU A 642 -12.46 10.62 -34.23
C LEU A 642 -13.61 9.95 -33.45
N SER A 643 -14.19 8.90 -34.02
CA SER A 643 -15.22 8.09 -33.40
C SER A 643 -15.24 6.69 -34.03
N PHE A 644 -15.94 5.75 -33.39
CA PHE A 644 -16.18 4.45 -34.02
C PHE A 644 -16.94 4.59 -35.34
N ASN A 645 -17.92 5.50 -35.42
CA ASN A 645 -18.67 5.76 -36.66
C ASN A 645 -17.76 6.16 -37.82
N SER A 646 -16.89 7.12 -37.61
CA SER A 646 -15.95 7.56 -38.65
C SER A 646 -14.92 6.49 -39.03
N PHE A 647 -14.44 5.73 -38.03
CA PHE A 647 -13.58 4.57 -38.28
C PHE A 647 -14.28 3.47 -39.07
N TYR A 648 -15.53 3.15 -38.72
CA TYR A 648 -16.32 2.15 -39.45
C TYR A 648 -16.52 2.59 -40.93
N GLU A 649 -16.96 3.84 -41.16
CA GLU A 649 -17.12 4.39 -42.49
C GLU A 649 -15.80 4.37 -43.29
N PHE A 650 -14.69 4.71 -42.67
CA PHE A 650 -13.35 4.63 -43.25
C PHE A 650 -12.97 3.19 -43.61
N SER A 651 -13.12 2.27 -42.63
CA SER A 651 -12.71 0.87 -42.81
C SER A 651 -13.47 0.16 -43.93
N ILE A 652 -14.81 0.34 -44.01
CA ILE A 652 -15.60 -0.30 -45.07
C ILE A 652 -15.30 0.24 -46.48
N ARG A 653 -14.71 1.44 -46.62
CA ARG A 653 -14.26 2.01 -47.89
C ARG A 653 -12.85 1.55 -48.20
N TYR A 654 -11.97 1.47 -47.23
CA TYR A 654 -10.55 1.21 -47.43
C TYR A 654 -10.21 -0.29 -47.55
N ILE A 655 -10.83 -1.17 -46.72
CA ILE A 655 -10.56 -2.61 -46.76
C ILE A 655 -10.71 -3.21 -48.16
N PRO A 656 -11.76 -2.93 -48.95
CA PRO A 656 -11.88 -3.47 -50.28
C PRO A 656 -10.71 -3.11 -51.22
N MET A 657 -10.19 -1.89 -51.06
CA MET A 657 -9.04 -1.43 -51.86
C MET A 657 -7.77 -2.19 -51.47
N LEU A 658 -7.54 -2.37 -50.15
CA LEU A 658 -6.38 -3.10 -49.63
C LEU A 658 -6.42 -4.59 -50.03
N VAL A 659 -7.56 -5.22 -49.89
CA VAL A 659 -7.79 -6.62 -50.30
C VAL A 659 -7.56 -6.82 -51.79
N ALA A 660 -8.03 -5.93 -52.62
CA ALA A 660 -7.81 -5.98 -54.06
C ALA A 660 -6.35 -5.80 -54.43
N LYS A 661 -5.61 -4.94 -53.73
CA LYS A 661 -4.18 -4.71 -53.95
C LYS A 661 -3.33 -5.91 -53.54
N GLU A 662 -3.55 -6.43 -52.35
CA GLU A 662 -2.72 -7.48 -51.79
C GLU A 662 -3.14 -8.90 -52.26
N GLY A 663 -4.30 -9.03 -52.91
CA GLY A 663 -4.80 -10.30 -53.43
C GLY A 663 -5.15 -11.31 -52.35
N VAL A 664 -5.61 -10.84 -51.18
CA VAL A 664 -5.91 -11.65 -49.98
C VAL A 664 -7.42 -11.80 -49.79
N GLU A 665 -7.85 -12.81 -49.04
CA GLU A 665 -9.27 -13.02 -48.69
C GLU A 665 -9.60 -12.31 -47.39
N PHE A 666 -10.77 -11.62 -47.35
CA PHE A 666 -11.31 -10.96 -46.16
C PHE A 666 -12.84 -10.98 -46.23
N ASP A 667 -13.49 -11.44 -45.14
CA ASP A 667 -14.95 -11.50 -45.07
C ASP A 667 -15.57 -10.13 -44.70
N LEU A 668 -15.58 -9.25 -45.68
CA LEU A 668 -16.14 -7.90 -45.55
C LEU A 668 -17.63 -7.90 -45.22
N LYS A 669 -18.41 -8.89 -45.68
CA LYS A 669 -19.84 -8.97 -45.41
C LYS A 669 -20.14 -9.23 -43.93
N ASN A 670 -19.44 -10.19 -43.35
CA ASN A 670 -19.54 -10.51 -41.93
C ASN A 670 -19.00 -9.34 -41.08
N TYR A 671 -17.88 -8.76 -41.43
CA TYR A 671 -17.31 -7.56 -40.80
C TYR A 671 -18.34 -6.42 -40.74
N LYS A 672 -18.92 -6.03 -41.90
CA LYS A 672 -19.98 -4.99 -41.95
C LYS A 672 -21.18 -5.32 -41.06
N TYR A 673 -21.67 -6.54 -41.12
CA TYR A 673 -22.84 -6.94 -40.38
C TYR A 673 -22.65 -6.89 -38.86
N LEU A 674 -21.52 -7.38 -38.35
CA LEU A 674 -21.27 -7.45 -36.91
C LEU A 674 -20.94 -6.07 -36.34
N LEU A 675 -20.11 -5.28 -37.03
CA LEU A 675 -19.77 -3.94 -36.58
C LEU A 675 -20.91 -2.93 -36.71
N SER A 676 -21.89 -3.15 -37.62
CA SER A 676 -23.06 -2.27 -37.76
C SER A 676 -23.90 -2.17 -36.47
N LYS A 677 -23.80 -3.14 -35.56
CA LYS A 677 -24.46 -3.08 -34.25
C LYS A 677 -23.96 -1.93 -33.35
N PHE A 678 -22.76 -1.43 -33.60
CA PHE A 678 -22.10 -0.32 -32.86
C PHE A 678 -22.14 0.98 -33.67
N TYR A 679 -22.58 0.94 -34.91
CA TYR A 679 -22.71 2.09 -35.81
C TYR A 679 -24.09 2.77 -35.65
N LYS A 680 -24.25 3.94 -36.23
CA LYS A 680 -25.51 4.74 -36.22
C LYS A 680 -26.76 3.89 -36.45
N GLY A 681 -27.72 3.95 -35.51
CA GLY A 681 -28.93 3.15 -35.53
C GLY A 681 -28.78 1.72 -35.01
N GLY A 682 -27.59 1.29 -34.62
CA GLY A 682 -27.34 -0.02 -34.03
C GLY A 682 -27.62 -0.06 -32.52
N LYS A 683 -27.83 -1.28 -32.00
CA LYS A 683 -28.16 -1.50 -30.56
C LYS A 683 -27.19 -0.85 -29.60
N TYR A 684 -25.90 -0.81 -29.94
CA TYR A 684 -24.79 -0.33 -29.10
C TYR A 684 -24.15 0.97 -29.64
N GLU A 685 -24.91 1.77 -30.40
CA GLU A 685 -24.42 3.01 -31.05
C GLU A 685 -23.73 3.95 -30.03
N THR A 686 -24.30 4.13 -28.85
CA THR A 686 -23.82 5.06 -27.85
C THR A 686 -22.55 4.58 -27.13
N THR A 687 -22.28 3.28 -27.17
CA THR A 687 -21.19 2.66 -26.38
C THR A 687 -19.80 3.14 -26.79
N LEU A 688 -19.56 3.34 -28.11
CA LEU A 688 -18.23 3.65 -28.64
C LEU A 688 -18.13 5.01 -29.36
N ASN A 689 -19.22 5.80 -29.38
CA ASN A 689 -19.30 7.04 -30.18
C ASN A 689 -19.47 8.33 -29.38
N ASN A 690 -19.83 8.24 -28.12
CA ASN A 690 -20.05 9.42 -27.28
C ASN A 690 -18.85 9.64 -26.37
N SER A 691 -18.17 10.79 -26.49
CA SER A 691 -17.21 11.22 -25.50
C SER A 691 -17.94 11.65 -24.23
N MET A 692 -17.72 10.98 -23.09
CA MET A 692 -18.00 11.57 -21.80
C MET A 692 -17.18 12.87 -21.70
N GLY A 693 -17.81 13.96 -21.30
CA GLY A 693 -17.25 15.33 -21.34
C GLY A 693 -15.94 15.55 -20.61
N GLY A 694 -14.87 14.95 -21.08
CA GLY A 694 -13.52 15.01 -20.60
C GLY A 694 -12.72 13.74 -20.97
N SER A 695 -11.44 13.90 -21.23
CA SER A 695 -10.57 12.76 -21.45
C SER A 695 -10.44 11.96 -20.15
N LEU A 696 -10.66 10.65 -20.17
CA LEU A 696 -10.35 9.75 -19.03
C LEU A 696 -8.88 9.85 -18.58
N MET A 697 -8.04 10.37 -19.48
CA MET A 697 -6.62 10.65 -19.18
C MET A 697 -6.44 11.69 -18.10
N ASP A 698 -7.29 12.70 -18.02
CA ASP A 698 -7.16 13.82 -17.07
C ASP A 698 -7.79 13.51 -15.71
N ALA A 699 -8.72 12.58 -15.65
CA ALA A 699 -9.33 12.16 -14.40
C ALA A 699 -8.34 11.41 -13.51
N SER A 700 -8.08 11.90 -12.29
CA SER A 700 -7.16 11.26 -11.34
C SER A 700 -7.79 10.12 -10.53
N PHE A 701 -9.11 10.04 -10.52
CA PHE A 701 -9.88 9.00 -9.83
C PHE A 701 -11.01 8.50 -10.72
N ILE A 702 -10.94 7.24 -11.14
CA ILE A 702 -11.92 6.61 -12.04
C ILE A 702 -12.39 5.31 -11.43
N VAL A 703 -13.69 5.11 -11.39
CA VAL A 703 -14.34 3.86 -10.97
C VAL A 703 -15.21 3.33 -12.10
N PHE A 704 -14.95 2.11 -12.49
CA PHE A 704 -15.80 1.34 -13.40
C PHE A 704 -16.63 0.33 -12.59
N GLU A 705 -17.90 0.63 -12.38
CA GLU A 705 -18.85 -0.28 -11.77
C GLU A 705 -19.42 -1.20 -12.85
N ILE A 706 -19.04 -2.46 -12.81
CA ILE A 706 -19.32 -3.43 -13.87
C ILE A 706 -20.34 -4.51 -13.49
N ASP A 707 -20.95 -4.44 -12.29
CA ASP A 707 -21.88 -5.48 -11.82
C ASP A 707 -23.06 -5.72 -12.77
N ALA A 708 -23.62 -4.65 -13.31
CA ALA A 708 -24.76 -4.71 -14.23
C ALA A 708 -24.45 -5.34 -15.59
N ILE A 709 -23.18 -5.33 -16.02
CA ILE A 709 -22.75 -5.85 -17.34
C ILE A 709 -21.92 -7.13 -17.22
N LYS A 710 -21.60 -7.59 -16.03
CA LYS A 710 -20.69 -8.73 -15.78
C LYS A 710 -21.06 -10.03 -16.49
N ASP A 711 -22.37 -10.21 -16.77
CA ASP A 711 -22.91 -11.39 -17.43
C ASP A 711 -23.28 -11.11 -18.92
N ASP A 712 -23.03 -9.89 -19.44
CA ASP A 712 -23.23 -9.55 -20.86
C ASP A 712 -21.98 -9.96 -21.67
N PRO A 713 -22.09 -10.97 -22.56
CA PRO A 713 -20.95 -11.50 -23.31
C PRO A 713 -20.36 -10.51 -24.32
N THR A 714 -21.09 -9.41 -24.63
CA THR A 714 -20.65 -8.39 -25.58
C THR A 714 -20.06 -7.18 -24.88
N LEU A 715 -20.77 -6.61 -23.91
CA LEU A 715 -20.36 -5.38 -23.24
C LEU A 715 -19.20 -5.59 -22.25
N PHE A 716 -19.20 -6.67 -21.50
CA PHE A 716 -18.21 -6.91 -20.47
C PHE A 716 -16.77 -6.97 -21.02
N PRO A 717 -16.45 -7.75 -22.10
CA PRO A 717 -15.12 -7.76 -22.67
C PRO A 717 -14.69 -6.40 -23.24
N ILE A 718 -15.60 -5.67 -23.86
CA ILE A 718 -15.34 -4.33 -24.45
C ILE A 718 -14.94 -3.34 -23.35
N VAL A 719 -15.76 -3.23 -22.29
CA VAL A 719 -15.50 -2.31 -21.18
C VAL A 719 -14.20 -2.65 -20.48
N THR A 720 -13.95 -3.93 -20.26
CA THR A 720 -12.71 -4.37 -19.60
C THR A 720 -11.48 -4.03 -20.44
N LEU A 721 -11.56 -4.19 -21.75
CA LEU A 721 -10.48 -3.82 -22.67
C LEU A 721 -10.19 -2.31 -22.62
N ILE A 722 -11.23 -1.47 -22.56
CA ILE A 722 -11.12 -0.01 -22.46
C ILE A 722 -10.50 0.41 -21.11
N ILE A 723 -10.86 -0.25 -20.01
CA ILE A 723 -10.24 -0.03 -18.70
C ILE A 723 -8.73 -0.26 -18.76
N MET A 724 -8.33 -1.37 -19.35
CA MET A 724 -6.91 -1.73 -19.50
C MET A 724 -6.15 -0.71 -20.35
N ASP A 725 -6.72 -0.30 -21.49
CA ASP A 725 -6.13 0.74 -22.32
C ASP A 725 -5.98 2.07 -21.58
N THR A 726 -7.03 2.52 -20.90
CA THR A 726 -7.00 3.76 -20.12
C THR A 726 -5.83 3.75 -19.12
N PHE A 727 -5.63 2.63 -18.44
CA PHE A 727 -4.54 2.48 -17.50
C PHE A 727 -3.16 2.44 -18.17
N ILE A 728 -3.02 1.71 -19.29
CA ILE A 728 -1.77 1.64 -20.05
C ILE A 728 -1.37 3.02 -20.58
N GLN A 729 -2.32 3.79 -21.12
CA GLN A 729 -2.05 5.14 -21.59
C GLN A 729 -1.63 6.07 -20.43
N LYS A 730 -2.33 5.99 -19.28
CA LYS A 730 -1.91 6.73 -18.08
C LYS A 730 -0.50 6.38 -17.63
N MET A 731 -0.13 5.08 -17.66
CA MET A 731 1.23 4.66 -17.33
C MET A 731 2.29 5.31 -18.19
N ARG A 732 2.03 5.44 -19.49
CA ARG A 732 3.01 5.97 -20.44
C ARG A 732 3.12 7.47 -20.45
N LEU A 733 2.00 8.17 -20.34
CA LEU A 733 1.92 9.60 -20.58
C LEU A 733 2.05 10.44 -19.32
N LYS A 734 1.65 9.89 -18.15
CA LYS A 734 1.75 10.61 -16.87
C LYS A 734 2.98 10.18 -16.06
N LYS A 735 3.56 11.12 -15.31
CA LYS A 735 4.80 10.91 -14.53
C LYS A 735 4.54 10.54 -13.07
N ASN A 736 3.35 10.85 -12.54
CA ASN A 736 2.97 10.51 -11.16
C ASN A 736 2.77 8.99 -10.98
N ARG A 737 2.49 8.51 -9.77
CA ARG A 737 2.15 7.12 -9.50
C ARG A 737 0.74 6.80 -10.00
N LYS A 738 0.50 5.56 -10.42
CA LYS A 738 -0.81 5.06 -10.87
C LYS A 738 -1.12 3.74 -10.21
N ALA A 739 -2.38 3.50 -9.89
CA ALA A 739 -2.85 2.23 -9.36
C ALA A 739 -4.07 1.75 -10.15
N LEU A 740 -4.02 0.51 -10.62
CA LEU A 740 -5.17 -0.23 -11.13
C LEU A 740 -5.53 -1.31 -10.11
N ILE A 741 -6.74 -1.26 -9.60
CA ILE A 741 -7.24 -2.24 -8.64
C ILE A 741 -8.48 -2.89 -9.23
N ILE A 742 -8.46 -4.21 -9.30
CA ILE A 742 -9.52 -5.02 -9.91
C ILE A 742 -10.13 -5.88 -8.81
N GLU A 743 -11.36 -5.55 -8.40
CA GLU A 743 -12.15 -6.39 -7.51
C GLU A 743 -12.87 -7.48 -8.30
N GLU A 744 -12.97 -8.67 -7.70
CA GLU A 744 -13.57 -9.86 -8.31
C GLU A 744 -13.00 -10.18 -9.71
N ALA A 745 -11.69 -10.07 -9.83
CA ALA A 745 -10.94 -10.15 -11.09
C ALA A 745 -11.18 -11.45 -11.89
N TRP A 746 -11.65 -12.52 -11.24
CA TRP A 746 -11.85 -13.83 -11.87
C TRP A 746 -12.78 -13.81 -13.07
N LYS A 747 -13.83 -12.96 -13.08
CA LYS A 747 -14.73 -12.80 -14.21
C LYS A 747 -14.03 -12.20 -15.43
N ALA A 748 -13.19 -11.19 -15.20
CA ALA A 748 -12.38 -10.60 -16.26
C ALA A 748 -11.31 -11.59 -16.79
N ILE A 749 -10.78 -12.42 -15.91
CA ILE A 749 -9.73 -13.41 -16.21
C ILE A 749 -10.23 -14.61 -17.02
N ALA A 750 -11.53 -14.89 -17.00
CA ALA A 750 -12.12 -16.00 -17.73
C ALA A 750 -11.88 -15.93 -19.24
N SER A 751 -11.75 -14.73 -19.82
CA SER A 751 -11.40 -14.54 -21.24
C SER A 751 -9.90 -14.69 -21.49
N PRO A 752 -9.44 -15.52 -22.47
CA PRO A 752 -8.03 -15.65 -22.81
C PRO A 752 -7.36 -14.35 -23.23
N MET A 753 -8.08 -13.47 -23.92
CA MET A 753 -7.59 -12.15 -24.34
C MET A 753 -7.31 -11.28 -23.13
N MET A 754 -8.24 -11.21 -22.17
CA MET A 754 -8.10 -10.45 -20.94
C MET A 754 -6.98 -10.97 -20.05
N ALA A 755 -6.87 -12.28 -19.94
CA ALA A 755 -5.76 -12.94 -19.26
C ALA A 755 -4.39 -12.48 -19.81
N GLY A 756 -4.28 -12.39 -21.13
CA GLY A 756 -3.08 -11.87 -21.80
C GLY A 756 -2.75 -10.41 -21.42
N TYR A 757 -3.76 -9.53 -21.36
CA TYR A 757 -3.58 -8.14 -20.95
C TYR A 757 -3.20 -7.99 -19.48
N ILE A 758 -3.84 -8.72 -18.58
CA ILE A 758 -3.49 -8.72 -17.15
C ILE A 758 -2.04 -9.18 -16.96
N LEU A 759 -1.65 -10.24 -17.67
CA LEU A 759 -0.26 -10.71 -17.68
C LEU A 759 0.72 -9.64 -18.16
N TYR A 760 0.39 -8.96 -19.26
CA TYR A 760 1.19 -7.85 -19.78
C TYR A 760 1.34 -6.73 -18.75
N LEU A 761 0.24 -6.31 -18.10
CA LEU A 761 0.26 -5.29 -17.07
C LEU A 761 1.16 -5.67 -15.89
N TYR A 762 0.98 -6.85 -15.32
CA TYR A 762 1.79 -7.31 -14.19
C TYR A 762 3.30 -7.34 -14.49
N LYS A 763 3.68 -7.69 -15.72
CA LYS A 763 5.08 -7.69 -16.16
C LYS A 763 5.64 -6.31 -16.45
N THR A 764 4.81 -5.37 -16.88
CA THR A 764 5.25 -4.10 -17.46
C THR A 764 5.14 -2.93 -16.50
N VAL A 765 4.12 -2.90 -15.65
CA VAL A 765 3.73 -1.78 -14.79
C VAL A 765 4.86 -1.26 -13.89
N ARG A 766 5.74 -2.14 -13.44
CA ARG A 766 6.89 -1.80 -12.59
C ARG A 766 7.85 -0.75 -13.19
N LYS A 767 7.87 -0.64 -14.54
CA LYS A 767 8.74 0.30 -15.26
C LYS A 767 8.20 1.73 -15.27
N PHE A 768 6.92 1.92 -14.92
CA PHE A 768 6.18 3.17 -15.07
C PHE A 768 5.59 3.71 -13.75
N TRP A 769 6.16 3.33 -12.62
CA TRP A 769 5.62 3.71 -11.30
C TRP A 769 4.15 3.33 -11.11
N GLY A 770 3.78 2.18 -11.65
CA GLY A 770 2.43 1.66 -11.56
C GLY A 770 2.31 0.57 -10.50
N ILE A 771 1.11 0.44 -9.97
CA ILE A 771 0.67 -0.61 -9.04
C ILE A 771 -0.50 -1.33 -9.71
N VAL A 772 -0.46 -2.64 -9.77
CA VAL A 772 -1.62 -3.45 -10.15
C VAL A 772 -1.99 -4.34 -8.97
N GLY A 773 -3.24 -4.26 -8.56
CA GLY A 773 -3.79 -5.05 -7.47
C GLY A 773 -5.00 -5.87 -7.91
N VAL A 774 -5.00 -7.14 -7.55
CA VAL A 774 -6.14 -8.04 -7.70
C VAL A 774 -6.69 -8.36 -6.32
N VAL A 775 -7.99 -8.19 -6.17
CA VAL A 775 -8.71 -8.43 -4.93
C VAL A 775 -9.79 -9.48 -5.18
N THR A 776 -9.80 -10.55 -4.38
CA THR A 776 -10.77 -11.64 -4.54
C THR A 776 -11.33 -12.14 -3.21
N GLN A 777 -12.50 -12.76 -3.27
CA GLN A 777 -13.12 -13.43 -2.12
C GLN A 777 -12.74 -14.90 -2.06
N GLU A 778 -12.53 -15.53 -3.21
CA GLU A 778 -12.25 -16.96 -3.30
C GLU A 778 -10.97 -17.24 -4.11
N LEU A 779 -10.13 -18.06 -3.56
CA LEU A 779 -8.89 -18.45 -4.21
C LEU A 779 -9.12 -19.31 -5.46
N ASN A 780 -10.17 -20.13 -5.44
CA ASN A 780 -10.52 -21.01 -6.57
C ASN A 780 -10.75 -20.24 -7.86
N ASP A 781 -11.26 -19.03 -7.77
CA ASP A 781 -11.55 -18.17 -8.92
C ASP A 781 -10.28 -17.86 -9.74
N ILE A 782 -9.14 -17.75 -9.05
CA ILE A 782 -7.85 -17.53 -9.69
C ILE A 782 -7.20 -18.83 -10.12
N ILE A 783 -7.36 -19.92 -9.35
CA ILE A 783 -6.76 -21.21 -9.64
C ILE A 783 -7.33 -21.84 -10.91
N SER A 784 -8.58 -21.59 -11.25
CA SER A 784 -9.28 -22.15 -12.42
C SER A 784 -8.56 -21.87 -13.75
N ASN A 785 -7.85 -20.73 -13.84
CA ASN A 785 -7.01 -20.43 -15.01
C ASN A 785 -5.52 -20.51 -14.66
N LYS A 786 -4.88 -21.61 -15.04
CA LYS A 786 -3.47 -21.89 -14.70
C LYS A 786 -2.50 -20.79 -15.16
N THR A 787 -2.68 -20.26 -16.36
CA THR A 787 -1.80 -19.22 -16.93
C THR A 787 -1.85 -17.93 -16.13
N VAL A 788 -3.04 -17.53 -15.70
CA VAL A 788 -3.25 -16.30 -14.96
C VAL A 788 -2.85 -16.44 -13.50
N LYS A 789 -3.15 -17.58 -12.88
CA LYS A 789 -2.71 -17.90 -11.52
C LYS A 789 -1.20 -17.72 -11.38
N ASP A 790 -0.43 -18.42 -12.21
CA ASP A 790 1.02 -18.37 -12.16
C ASP A 790 1.55 -16.95 -12.45
N SER A 791 0.84 -16.18 -13.27
CA SER A 791 1.22 -14.82 -13.61
C SER A 791 0.90 -13.81 -12.52
N ILE A 792 -0.25 -13.88 -11.89
CA ILE A 792 -0.65 -12.96 -10.80
C ILE A 792 0.17 -13.23 -9.55
N LEU A 793 0.21 -14.49 -9.09
CA LEU A 793 0.89 -14.83 -7.85
C LEU A 793 2.41 -14.63 -7.94
N ASN A 794 3.04 -15.05 -9.06
CA ASN A 794 4.49 -14.90 -9.23
C ASN A 794 4.96 -13.47 -9.49
N ASN A 795 4.06 -12.57 -9.89
CA ASN A 795 4.38 -11.16 -10.13
C ASN A 795 3.75 -10.22 -9.10
N SER A 796 3.22 -10.75 -7.99
CA SER A 796 2.74 -9.98 -6.84
C SER A 796 3.73 -10.16 -5.69
N ASP A 797 4.62 -9.20 -5.49
CA ASP A 797 5.56 -9.22 -4.38
C ASP A 797 4.88 -8.86 -3.04
N VAL A 798 3.67 -8.29 -3.10
CA VAL A 798 2.87 -7.95 -1.93
C VAL A 798 1.66 -8.88 -1.85
N THR A 799 1.46 -9.52 -0.71
CA THR A 799 0.30 -10.37 -0.42
C THR A 799 -0.45 -9.81 0.78
N ILE A 800 -1.75 -9.62 0.63
CA ILE A 800 -2.63 -9.06 1.66
C ILE A 800 -3.69 -10.11 1.99
N LEU A 801 -3.71 -10.56 3.25
CA LEU A 801 -4.68 -11.54 3.71
C LEU A 801 -5.52 -10.95 4.85
N LEU A 802 -6.82 -10.96 4.64
CA LEU A 802 -7.77 -10.62 5.69
C LEU A 802 -8.10 -11.87 6.52
N ASP A 803 -9.00 -11.75 7.48
CA ASP A 803 -9.39 -12.85 8.36
C ASP A 803 -9.77 -14.13 7.58
N GLN A 804 -8.99 -15.19 7.74
CA GLN A 804 -9.13 -16.46 7.03
C GLN A 804 -9.93 -17.51 7.85
N SER A 805 -10.54 -17.14 8.96
CA SER A 805 -11.25 -18.07 9.85
C SER A 805 -12.35 -18.88 9.15
N LYS A 806 -13.00 -18.32 8.13
CA LYS A 806 -14.00 -19.02 7.30
C LYS A 806 -13.42 -20.12 6.39
N PHE A 807 -12.12 -20.08 6.12
CA PHE A 807 -11.44 -21.07 5.25
C PHE A 807 -10.60 -22.08 6.03
N ARG A 808 -10.87 -22.26 7.32
CA ARG A 808 -10.05 -23.09 8.22
C ARG A 808 -9.78 -24.50 7.70
N GLU A 809 -10.78 -25.14 7.10
CA GLU A 809 -10.66 -26.51 6.56
C GLU A 809 -9.80 -26.58 5.29
N ARG A 810 -9.69 -25.48 4.54
CA ARG A 810 -8.95 -25.40 3.25
C ARG A 810 -7.71 -24.51 3.36
N TYR A 811 -7.36 -24.11 4.56
CA TYR A 811 -6.27 -23.16 4.78
C TYR A 811 -4.91 -23.70 4.32
N ASP A 812 -4.67 -24.99 4.46
CA ASP A 812 -3.43 -25.62 3.99
C ASP A 812 -3.26 -25.52 2.48
N GLU A 813 -4.34 -25.57 1.70
CA GLU A 813 -4.30 -25.35 0.25
C GLU A 813 -3.89 -23.91 -0.07
N ILE A 814 -4.47 -22.94 0.65
CA ILE A 814 -4.15 -21.53 0.52
C ILE A 814 -2.68 -21.27 0.90
N ALA A 815 -2.26 -21.84 2.01
CA ALA A 815 -0.90 -21.68 2.52
C ALA A 815 0.15 -22.27 1.56
N ALA A 816 -0.11 -23.46 1.01
CA ALA A 816 0.76 -24.09 0.04
C ALA A 816 0.82 -23.29 -1.27
N LEU A 817 -0.31 -22.78 -1.75
CA LEU A 817 -0.37 -21.98 -2.98
C LEU A 817 0.37 -20.65 -2.87
N LEU A 818 0.24 -19.96 -1.74
CA LEU A 818 0.88 -18.67 -1.48
C LEU A 818 2.32 -18.84 -0.95
N GLY A 819 2.79 -20.08 -0.75
CA GLY A 819 4.11 -20.38 -0.19
C GLY A 819 4.29 -19.80 1.21
N LEU A 820 3.26 -19.90 2.07
CA LEU A 820 3.31 -19.36 3.43
C LEU A 820 4.14 -20.28 4.33
N THR A 821 5.08 -19.70 5.04
CA THR A 821 5.86 -20.37 6.08
C THR A 821 4.99 -20.66 7.31
N GLU A 822 5.44 -21.55 8.20
CA GLU A 822 4.73 -21.82 9.45
C GLU A 822 4.57 -20.58 10.33
N VAL A 823 5.60 -19.75 10.39
CA VAL A 823 5.58 -18.45 11.09
C VAL A 823 4.50 -17.53 10.55
N GLU A 824 4.38 -17.41 9.23
CA GLU A 824 3.35 -16.59 8.58
C GLU A 824 1.94 -17.15 8.85
N ARG A 825 1.79 -18.46 8.84
CA ARG A 825 0.53 -19.12 9.20
C ARG A 825 0.08 -18.77 10.62
N GLN A 826 0.99 -18.84 11.58
CA GLN A 826 0.72 -18.46 12.97
C GLN A 826 0.34 -16.98 13.07
N LYS A 827 1.05 -16.08 12.38
CA LYS A 827 0.68 -14.64 12.34
C LYS A 827 -0.74 -14.43 11.82
N ILE A 828 -1.10 -15.09 10.72
CA ILE A 828 -2.42 -14.94 10.09
C ILE A 828 -3.54 -15.41 11.03
N TRP A 829 -3.31 -16.47 11.81
CA TRP A 829 -4.28 -16.93 12.81
C TRP A 829 -4.50 -15.96 13.97
N THR A 830 -3.59 -15.02 14.19
CA THR A 830 -3.76 -13.99 15.22
C THR A 830 -4.63 -12.80 14.75
N ILE A 831 -5.01 -12.74 13.46
CA ILE A 831 -5.87 -11.68 12.93
C ILE A 831 -7.21 -11.67 13.70
N ASN A 832 -7.55 -10.51 14.25
CA ASN A 832 -8.75 -10.28 15.06
C ASN A 832 -8.90 -11.19 16.32
N SER A 833 -7.88 -11.95 16.71
CA SER A 833 -7.95 -12.87 17.85
C SER A 833 -7.43 -12.26 19.17
N LEU A 834 -6.66 -11.18 19.12
CA LEU A 834 -6.22 -10.48 20.31
C LEU A 834 -7.33 -9.59 20.89
N ASP A 835 -7.31 -9.43 22.21
CA ASP A 835 -8.26 -8.56 22.91
C ASP A 835 -7.80 -7.09 22.85
N ASN A 836 -7.82 -6.53 21.65
CA ASN A 836 -7.37 -5.16 21.36
C ASN A 836 -8.44 -4.29 20.68
N LYS A 837 -9.71 -4.73 20.74
CA LYS A 837 -10.84 -4.07 20.07
C LYS A 837 -11.60 -3.09 20.96
N GLU A 838 -11.35 -3.08 22.26
CA GLU A 838 -12.07 -2.23 23.20
C GLU A 838 -11.90 -0.75 22.86
N GLY A 839 -13.01 -0.06 22.66
CA GLY A 839 -13.03 1.36 22.31
C GLY A 839 -12.72 1.69 20.83
N ARG A 840 -12.57 0.67 19.95
CA ARG A 840 -12.23 0.81 18.53
C ARG A 840 -13.42 0.39 17.66
N SER A 841 -14.22 1.37 17.20
CA SER A 841 -15.49 1.10 16.49
C SER A 841 -15.31 0.68 15.04
N PHE A 842 -14.36 1.30 14.33
CA PHE A 842 -14.08 1.06 12.91
C PHE A 842 -12.71 0.42 12.75
N PHE A 843 -12.60 -0.83 13.20
CA PHE A 843 -11.33 -1.53 13.29
C PHE A 843 -11.41 -2.97 12.77
N LYS A 844 -10.42 -3.34 11.95
CA LYS A 844 -10.13 -4.69 11.48
C LYS A 844 -8.62 -4.89 11.43
N GLU A 845 -8.14 -6.11 11.59
CA GLU A 845 -6.74 -6.44 11.34
C GLU A 845 -6.57 -7.09 9.97
N VAL A 846 -5.40 -6.91 9.39
CA VAL A 846 -5.00 -7.43 8.09
C VAL A 846 -3.54 -7.89 8.15
N TYR A 847 -3.22 -9.02 7.53
CA TYR A 847 -1.86 -9.47 7.34
C TYR A 847 -1.34 -8.95 6.00
N ILE A 848 -0.18 -8.28 6.01
CA ILE A 848 0.48 -7.73 4.82
C ILE A 848 1.89 -8.33 4.74
N ARG A 849 2.15 -9.09 3.67
CA ARG A 849 3.47 -9.61 3.35
C ARG A 849 4.07 -8.82 2.19
N ARG A 850 5.30 -8.36 2.36
CA ARG A 850 6.09 -7.65 1.35
C ARG A 850 7.41 -8.41 1.15
N GLY A 851 7.52 -9.16 0.06
CA GLY A 851 8.61 -10.11 -0.13
C GLY A 851 8.60 -11.20 0.94
N SER A 852 9.65 -11.25 1.76
CA SER A 852 9.78 -12.19 2.89
C SER A 852 9.32 -11.62 4.24
N HIS A 853 8.96 -10.34 4.30
CA HIS A 853 8.56 -9.66 5.53
C HIS A 853 7.04 -9.53 5.60
N GLY A 854 6.42 -10.09 6.64
CA GLY A 854 4.98 -10.09 6.81
C GLY A 854 4.55 -9.71 8.22
N ASP A 855 3.57 -8.78 8.34
CA ASP A 855 3.06 -8.25 9.59
C ASP A 855 1.55 -8.22 9.65
N VAL A 856 1.01 -8.30 10.87
CA VAL A 856 -0.40 -8.03 11.14
C VAL A 856 -0.56 -6.59 11.61
N LEU A 857 -1.34 -5.83 10.85
CA LEU A 857 -1.58 -4.42 11.06
C LEU A 857 -3.07 -4.14 11.24
N GLY A 858 -3.40 -3.09 11.97
CA GLY A 858 -4.78 -2.66 12.16
C GLY A 858 -5.20 -1.65 11.09
N VAL A 859 -6.34 -1.88 10.48
CA VAL A 859 -7.07 -0.88 9.68
C VAL A 859 -8.08 -0.25 10.60
N GLU A 860 -7.86 0.98 10.99
CA GLU A 860 -8.75 1.75 11.86
C GLU A 860 -9.01 3.10 11.24
N GLU A 861 -10.26 3.54 11.21
CA GLU A 861 -10.65 4.77 10.53
C GLU A 861 -11.37 5.74 11.46
N SER A 862 -11.24 7.03 11.16
CA SER A 862 -12.06 8.05 11.79
C SER A 862 -13.52 7.95 11.34
N PRO A 863 -14.49 8.44 12.12
CA PRO A 863 -15.88 8.51 11.68
C PRO A 863 -16.07 9.25 10.35
N GLU A 864 -15.28 10.29 10.13
CA GLU A 864 -15.31 11.10 8.91
C GLU A 864 -14.81 10.30 7.70
N SER A 865 -13.68 9.58 7.86
CA SER A 865 -13.16 8.68 6.81
C SER A 865 -14.13 7.55 6.52
N TYR A 866 -14.69 6.92 7.57
CA TYR A 866 -15.69 5.86 7.41
C TYR A 866 -16.90 6.31 6.61
N MET A 867 -17.45 7.50 6.92
CA MET A 867 -18.61 8.04 6.21
C MET A 867 -18.32 8.39 4.75
N ALA A 868 -17.09 8.78 4.43
CA ALA A 868 -16.71 9.07 3.05
C ALA A 868 -16.81 7.85 2.12
N TYR A 869 -16.63 6.63 2.66
CA TYR A 869 -16.63 5.40 1.85
C TYR A 869 -17.42 4.24 2.48
N THR A 870 -18.40 4.54 3.34
CA THR A 870 -19.30 3.48 3.82
C THR A 870 -19.98 2.77 2.67
N THR A 871 -20.06 1.44 2.73
CA THR A 871 -20.76 0.62 1.75
C THR A 871 -22.24 0.40 2.11
N GLU A 872 -22.63 0.80 3.32
CA GLU A 872 -23.99 0.61 3.83
C GLU A 872 -24.95 1.61 3.17
N ARG A 873 -25.93 1.08 2.43
CA ARG A 873 -26.87 1.90 1.64
C ARG A 873 -27.58 2.97 2.47
N MET A 874 -28.07 2.61 3.66
CA MET A 874 -28.80 3.55 4.53
C MET A 874 -27.91 4.72 4.96
N GLU A 875 -26.62 4.46 5.21
CA GLU A 875 -25.66 5.49 5.61
C GLU A 875 -25.31 6.40 4.43
N LYS A 876 -25.09 5.81 3.23
CA LYS A 876 -24.89 6.58 2.00
C LYS A 876 -26.05 7.51 1.71
N ASP A 877 -27.28 7.01 1.74
CA ASP A 877 -28.48 7.79 1.47
C ASP A 877 -28.61 8.96 2.47
N ALA A 878 -28.40 8.70 3.76
CA ALA A 878 -28.44 9.73 4.78
C ALA A 878 -27.36 10.80 4.63
N LEU A 879 -26.13 10.39 4.25
CA LEU A 879 -25.03 11.32 3.97
C LEU A 879 -25.35 12.22 2.77
N LYS A 880 -25.92 11.66 1.70
CA LYS A 880 -26.32 12.41 0.49
C LYS A 880 -27.31 13.55 0.82
N GLU A 881 -28.18 13.38 1.83
CA GLU A 881 -29.06 14.48 2.29
C GLU A 881 -28.27 15.62 2.98
N TYR A 882 -27.23 15.28 3.74
CA TYR A 882 -26.32 16.28 4.32
C TYR A 882 -25.53 17.01 3.23
N VAL A 883 -24.97 16.27 2.28
CA VAL A 883 -24.23 16.85 1.14
C VAL A 883 -25.15 17.81 0.35
N ALA A 884 -26.38 17.38 0.04
CA ALA A 884 -27.36 18.22 -0.64
C ALA A 884 -27.71 19.49 0.15
N ARG A 885 -27.84 19.39 1.48
CA ARG A 885 -28.10 20.53 2.35
C ARG A 885 -26.98 21.60 2.27
N TYR A 886 -25.72 21.16 2.15
CA TYR A 886 -24.54 22.03 2.02
C TYR A 886 -24.16 22.32 0.57
N GLY A 887 -25.09 22.19 -0.38
CA GLY A 887 -24.90 22.60 -1.77
C GLY A 887 -23.98 21.70 -2.59
N GLY A 888 -23.81 20.44 -2.20
CA GLY A 888 -22.91 19.47 -2.85
C GLY A 888 -21.52 19.38 -2.20
N ASP A 889 -21.26 20.12 -1.13
CA ASP A 889 -19.99 20.06 -0.41
C ASP A 889 -19.92 18.80 0.47
N TYR A 890 -19.13 17.82 0.05
CA TYR A 890 -18.94 16.56 0.76
C TYR A 890 -18.23 16.71 2.10
N GLU A 891 -17.27 17.60 2.21
CA GLU A 891 -16.53 17.81 3.48
C GLU A 891 -17.46 18.36 4.55
N GLN A 892 -18.24 19.39 4.21
CA GLN A 892 -19.23 19.95 5.11
C GLN A 892 -20.34 18.92 5.44
N GLY A 893 -20.81 18.18 4.45
CA GLY A 893 -21.79 17.10 4.64
C GLY A 893 -21.30 16.08 5.67
N ILE A 894 -20.08 15.57 5.53
CA ILE A 894 -19.47 14.59 6.43
C ILE A 894 -19.29 15.15 7.84
N VAL A 895 -18.70 16.34 7.96
CA VAL A 895 -18.45 16.97 9.27
C VAL A 895 -19.75 17.13 10.07
N HIS A 896 -20.79 17.67 9.43
CA HIS A 896 -22.07 17.90 10.09
C HIS A 896 -22.82 16.61 10.39
N PHE A 897 -22.76 15.61 9.49
CA PHE A 897 -23.31 14.29 9.75
C PHE A 897 -22.66 13.65 10.98
N CYS A 898 -21.34 13.62 11.03
CA CYS A 898 -20.59 13.01 12.15
C CYS A 898 -20.85 13.75 13.47
N ARG A 899 -20.94 15.09 13.44
CA ARG A 899 -21.28 15.89 14.62
C ARG A 899 -22.68 15.54 15.16
N ASP A 900 -23.67 15.53 14.28
CA ASP A 900 -25.06 15.30 14.67
C ASP A 900 -25.30 13.85 15.07
N TRP A 901 -24.64 12.90 14.42
CA TRP A 901 -24.62 11.51 14.83
C TRP A 901 -24.07 11.32 16.25
N LYS A 902 -22.87 11.85 16.52
CA LYS A 902 -22.26 11.78 17.87
C LYS A 902 -23.15 12.43 18.95
N ALA A 903 -23.74 13.59 18.64
CA ALA A 903 -24.62 14.30 19.55
C ALA A 903 -25.95 13.57 19.83
N SER A 904 -26.52 12.90 18.84
CA SER A 904 -27.83 12.25 18.93
C SER A 904 -27.80 10.82 19.48
N CYS A 905 -26.75 10.07 19.18
CA CYS A 905 -26.66 8.64 19.50
C CYS A 905 -25.49 8.29 20.43
N GLY A 906 -24.58 9.23 20.70
CA GLY A 906 -23.35 9.05 21.50
C GLY A 906 -22.18 8.53 20.65
N GLU A 907 -20.96 8.81 21.14
CA GLU A 907 -19.71 8.56 20.41
C GLU A 907 -19.43 7.10 20.06
N ARG A 908 -20.02 6.16 20.81
CA ARG A 908 -19.82 4.70 20.63
C ARG A 908 -20.95 4.02 19.87
N SER A 909 -21.94 4.78 19.39
CA SER A 909 -23.05 4.19 18.61
C SER A 909 -22.62 3.90 17.18
N LYS A 910 -23.30 2.97 16.52
CA LYS A 910 -23.15 2.74 15.08
C LYS A 910 -23.88 3.84 14.29
N ALA A 911 -23.36 4.20 13.13
CA ALA A 911 -23.93 5.22 12.26
C ALA A 911 -25.29 4.82 11.68
N ASP A 912 -25.54 3.52 11.51
CA ASP A 912 -26.80 2.94 10.97
C ASP A 912 -28.05 3.43 11.72
N LYS A 913 -27.99 3.53 13.04
CA LYS A 913 -29.11 4.02 13.86
C LYS A 913 -29.46 5.48 13.58
N TYR A 914 -28.43 6.30 13.38
CA TYR A 914 -28.63 7.70 13.05
C TYR A 914 -29.10 7.87 11.61
N ALA A 915 -28.51 7.16 10.68
CA ALA A 915 -28.89 7.13 9.29
C ALA A 915 -30.35 6.71 9.08
N ALA A 916 -30.81 5.70 9.83
CA ALA A 916 -32.21 5.29 9.81
C ALA A 916 -33.17 6.40 10.25
N GLN A 917 -32.79 7.25 11.21
CA GLN A 917 -33.61 8.41 11.63
C GLN A 917 -33.66 9.47 10.53
N VAL A 918 -32.51 9.77 9.89
CA VAL A 918 -32.44 10.72 8.76
C VAL A 918 -33.33 10.24 7.60
N ASN A 919 -33.16 8.99 7.18
CA ASN A 919 -33.93 8.43 6.08
C ASN A 919 -35.44 8.34 6.37
N ARG A 920 -35.82 8.09 7.62
CA ARG A 920 -37.21 8.16 8.06
C ARG A 920 -37.78 9.59 7.94
N ALA A 921 -37.01 10.61 8.34
CA ALA A 921 -37.42 12.00 8.21
C ALA A 921 -37.64 12.40 6.74
N VAL A 922 -36.74 12.00 5.86
CA VAL A 922 -36.86 12.23 4.41
C VAL A 922 -38.12 11.58 3.86
N ARG A 923 -38.40 10.33 4.26
CA ARG A 923 -39.63 9.59 3.83
C ARG A 923 -40.92 10.28 4.26
N ILE A 924 -40.98 10.81 5.50
CA ILE A 924 -42.11 11.60 6.01
C ILE A 924 -42.40 12.80 5.11
N TYR A 925 -41.38 13.45 4.62
CA TYR A 925 -41.51 14.58 3.70
C TYR A 925 -41.94 14.13 2.29
N ALA A 926 -41.38 13.04 1.76
CA ALA A 926 -41.75 12.49 0.47
C ALA A 926 -43.23 12.09 0.44
N GLU A 927 -43.76 11.45 1.49
CA GLU A 927 -45.15 11.10 1.66
C GLU A 927 -46.08 12.34 1.73
N ARG A 928 -45.66 13.37 2.42
CA ARG A 928 -46.44 14.62 2.57
C ARG A 928 -46.54 15.41 1.28
N TYR A 929 -45.51 15.48 0.49
CA TYR A 929 -45.44 16.29 -0.73
C TYR A 929 -45.69 15.44 -2.01
N GLU A 930 -46.21 14.22 -1.86
CA GLU A 930 -46.60 13.31 -2.94
C GLU A 930 -45.50 13.08 -3.99
N GLY A 931 -44.26 13.08 -3.58
CA GLY A 931 -43.11 12.81 -4.45
C GLY A 931 -41.75 12.93 -3.78
N GLU A 932 -40.84 12.05 -4.13
CA GLU A 932 -39.47 12.04 -3.54
C GLU A 932 -38.67 13.33 -3.80
N LYS A 933 -38.78 13.86 -4.99
CA LYS A 933 -38.02 15.03 -5.44
C LYS A 933 -38.46 16.31 -4.74
N GLU A 934 -39.75 16.51 -4.65
CA GLU A 934 -40.36 17.67 -3.98
C GLU A 934 -40.24 17.54 -2.45
N GLY A 935 -40.49 16.33 -1.93
CA GLY A 935 -40.29 16.06 -0.50
C GLY A 935 -38.88 16.32 -0.02
N ARG A 936 -37.86 15.90 -0.77
CA ARG A 936 -36.45 16.19 -0.50
C ARG A 936 -36.17 17.69 -0.51
N ARG A 937 -36.64 18.42 -1.51
CA ARG A 937 -36.46 19.88 -1.58
C ARG A 937 -37.01 20.55 -0.35
N MET A 938 -38.27 20.26 0.01
CA MET A 938 -38.94 20.84 1.18
C MET A 938 -38.26 20.44 2.51
N PHE A 939 -37.74 19.20 2.61
CA PHE A 939 -37.00 18.75 3.77
C PHE A 939 -35.76 19.59 4.00
N ILE A 940 -34.98 19.85 2.94
CA ILE A 940 -33.76 20.65 3.01
C ILE A 940 -34.07 22.13 3.33
N GLU A 941 -35.14 22.69 2.76
CA GLU A 941 -35.58 24.07 3.02
C GLU A 941 -36.04 24.25 4.47
N ASP A 942 -36.88 23.37 5.00
CA ASP A 942 -37.35 23.41 6.38
C ASP A 942 -36.19 23.18 7.36
N TRP A 943 -35.22 22.32 7.02
CA TRP A 943 -34.03 22.10 7.82
C TRP A 943 -33.15 23.35 7.90
N LYS A 944 -32.92 24.03 6.79
CA LYS A 944 -32.21 25.30 6.76
C LYS A 944 -32.92 26.38 7.59
N ALA A 945 -34.23 26.45 7.49
CA ALA A 945 -35.04 27.37 8.27
C ALA A 945 -35.00 27.10 9.78
N PHE A 946 -35.03 25.80 10.17
CA PHE A 946 -34.94 25.38 11.56
C PHE A 946 -33.60 25.81 12.18
N ASP A 947 -32.49 25.57 11.52
CA ASP A 947 -31.17 25.97 12.02
C ASP A 947 -31.01 27.51 12.02
N GLY A 948 -31.52 28.21 11.00
CA GLY A 948 -31.49 29.67 10.93
C GLY A 948 -32.30 30.33 12.03
N ASN A 949 -33.33 29.70 12.54
CA ASN A 949 -34.15 30.20 13.65
C ASN A 949 -33.69 29.77 15.04
N GLY A 950 -32.49 29.14 15.15
CA GLY A 950 -31.93 28.66 16.41
C GLY A 950 -32.66 27.44 16.99
N GLY A 951 -33.15 26.56 16.15
CA GLY A 951 -33.85 25.33 16.53
C GLY A 951 -33.03 24.46 17.49
N LYS A 952 -33.70 23.88 18.49
CA LYS A 952 -33.03 23.03 19.48
C LYS A 952 -33.01 21.56 19.02
N GLY A 953 -31.86 20.91 19.14
CA GLY A 953 -31.66 19.50 18.79
C GLY A 953 -31.32 19.32 17.31
N CYS A 954 -31.41 18.08 16.82
CA CYS A 954 -31.11 17.70 15.43
C CYS A 954 -32.42 17.63 14.64
N PHE A 955 -32.56 18.43 13.58
CA PHE A 955 -33.81 18.50 12.78
C PHE A 955 -34.26 17.15 12.25
N PRO A 956 -33.42 16.32 11.61
CA PRO A 956 -33.83 14.99 11.13
C PRO A 956 -34.39 14.10 12.24
N VAL A 957 -33.75 14.10 13.41
CA VAL A 957 -34.17 13.32 14.58
C VAL A 957 -35.50 13.80 15.11
N ASN A 958 -35.69 15.11 15.19
CA ASN A 958 -36.94 15.72 15.65
C ASN A 958 -38.12 15.37 14.75
N VAL A 959 -37.94 15.42 13.42
CA VAL A 959 -38.93 15.03 12.43
C VAL A 959 -39.26 13.54 12.55
N ALA A 960 -38.25 12.68 12.63
CA ALA A 960 -38.43 11.24 12.75
C ALA A 960 -39.18 10.84 14.03
N ALA A 961 -38.92 11.53 15.14
CA ALA A 961 -39.61 11.30 16.43
C ALA A 961 -41.06 11.80 16.44
N ALA A 962 -41.31 12.96 15.81
CA ALA A 962 -42.63 13.57 15.76
C ALA A 962 -43.59 12.82 14.77
N GLY A 963 -43.06 12.01 13.85
CA GLY A 963 -43.84 11.31 12.80
C GLY A 963 -44.51 12.23 11.80
N LYS A 964 -44.11 13.51 11.74
CA LYS A 964 -44.58 14.53 10.80
C LYS A 964 -43.57 15.66 10.69
N PRO A 965 -43.62 16.49 9.63
CA PRO A 965 -42.73 17.63 9.47
C PRO A 965 -42.83 18.60 10.67
N VAL A 966 -41.72 19.04 11.16
CA VAL A 966 -41.58 20.05 12.22
C VAL A 966 -41.31 21.39 11.54
N ARG A 967 -42.22 22.38 11.75
CA ARG A 967 -42.10 23.74 11.24
C ARG A 967 -41.21 24.61 12.15
#